data_499825801612ea908e167a9719b8e850
#
_entry.id   499825801612ea908e167a9719b8e850
#
_cell.length_a   1.000
_cell.length_b   1.000
_cell.length_c   1.000
_cell.angle_alpha   90.00
_cell.angle_beta   90.00
_cell.angle_gamma   90.00
#
_symmetry.space_group_name_H-M   'P 1'
#
loop_
_entity.id
_entity.type
_entity.pdbx_description
1 polymer ?
#
loop_
_entity_poly.entity_id
_entity_poly.type
_entity_poly.pdbx_seq_one_letter_code
_entity_poly.pdbx_strand_id
1 'polypeptide(L)'
;MSYDCCDTLRRDLVATFNEKGGAPPINGIDYLEVLDHDAPAGSPPQKTLLVHLLLNAPPLTRDNILITGGARIRDIPVSWVAPASNPPASVVDPERSYFIGLPDAAHILLVRTGSNGDHSVYTLTLVGSVQGGDDAPPAGFDPRLCTVDFSFKVECPSSFDCQPSVVCQAPVETAPQINYLAKDYPSFRTLILDRIAQVSPQWTATNAADAGITLAELLAYVGDYLSYEQDAIATEAYLDTARKRVSLRRHAMLVDYRLSDGCNARTWVQVQVNGDGVPLARAGTRFYTRVPGLPPVLTAGSHELQLADESGAQVFEPMTDATLYTAHNAIDFYCWSDARCCRPAGTVSATLAGHLPNLQAGDILLFQEVLGPDTGERADADPAHRCAVRLSAVNAADGSGNPLVDPLPNGDGSFNQITEIQWQAEDALPFPLCLSSVTDAAHGAVPLANVSIALGNIVLADHGRSIEGEDLGIVPEPTLALAQGGGDRCAPVTPAMLPPRFSPVLANAPLTQAAPLAVDVDALTKVWRLHAGLPASAAMTWSAHDARPAIALDESLGTEHIAWEPEPDLLESSAQATDFVVETEYDGSATLRFGDDTNGRRPPSGARFTAGYRVGNGSMGNVGAATLFHVLASDARITGVVNPLPASGGEDPESADQIRRRAPEAYRTQERCVTAADYEARAGMYPGVQRAAATFRWTGSWYTVFITIDPVGGGAPSPSLLSGLGAYLESYRMAGYDLQLEAPVYVSLELGLLVCVEPDYFRSDVEAALMDALGARPLPDGRRGLFDPDNFSFGQTVYLSPIYAAARSVPGVASVRVTTFQRQGIDDGQYLARGEMTLGRLEIARLDNDPNFPENGVLTLEMCGGK
;
A
#
# COMPACT_ATOMS: atom_id res chain seq x y z
N MET A 1 -44.11 23.94 -22.32
CA MET A 1 -43.22 23.27 -21.33
C MET A 1 -42.70 24.36 -20.44
N SER A 2 -42.91 24.20 -19.13
CA SER A 2 -42.43 25.14 -18.14
C SER A 2 -41.03 24.75 -17.65
N TYR A 3 -40.18 25.73 -17.45
CA TYR A 3 -38.84 25.57 -16.85
C TYR A 3 -38.93 26.11 -15.43
N ASP A 4 -38.85 25.21 -14.45
CA ASP A 4 -39.00 25.59 -13.07
C ASP A 4 -37.66 26.17 -12.52
N CYS A 5 -37.75 27.06 -11.55
CA CYS A 5 -36.59 27.59 -10.86
C CYS A 5 -35.88 26.48 -10.08
N CYS A 6 -34.56 26.45 -10.11
CA CYS A 6 -33.74 25.35 -9.60
C CYS A 6 -33.86 25.07 -8.06
N ASP A 7 -34.39 26.03 -7.26
CA ASP A 7 -34.47 25.89 -5.79
C ASP A 7 -35.95 25.76 -5.33
N THR A 8 -36.54 24.59 -5.61
CA THR A 8 -37.95 24.32 -5.30
C THR A 8 -38.29 24.46 -3.80
N LEU A 9 -37.40 24.04 -2.93
CA LEU A 9 -37.61 24.19 -1.48
C LEU A 9 -37.62 25.66 -1.05
N ARG A 10 -36.73 26.47 -1.61
CA ARG A 10 -36.67 27.91 -1.32
C ARG A 10 -37.92 28.60 -1.85
N ARG A 11 -38.36 28.25 -3.05
CA ARG A 11 -39.60 28.71 -3.67
C ARG A 11 -40.79 28.47 -2.75
N ASP A 12 -40.99 27.24 -2.27
CA ASP A 12 -42.14 26.87 -1.42
C ASP A 12 -42.08 27.60 -0.06
N LEU A 13 -40.91 27.83 0.49
CA LEU A 13 -40.74 28.62 1.70
C LEU A 13 -41.10 30.10 1.50
N VAL A 14 -40.69 30.70 0.38
CA VAL A 14 -41.02 32.10 0.03
C VAL A 14 -42.49 32.25 -0.25
N ALA A 15 -43.11 31.34 -1.01
CA ALA A 15 -44.56 31.30 -1.27
C ALA A 15 -45.34 31.21 0.07
N THR A 16 -45.00 30.28 0.93
CA THR A 16 -45.61 30.08 2.26
C THR A 16 -45.42 31.32 3.15
N PHE A 17 -44.26 31.96 3.09
CA PHE A 17 -44.02 33.24 3.84
C PHE A 17 -44.95 34.34 3.39
N ASN A 18 -45.08 34.52 2.07
CA ASN A 18 -45.98 35.52 1.48
C ASN A 18 -47.44 35.23 1.81
N GLU A 19 -47.90 33.97 1.69
CA GLU A 19 -49.27 33.55 2.03
C GLU A 19 -49.62 33.82 3.50
N LYS A 20 -48.68 33.71 4.42
CA LYS A 20 -48.84 34.02 5.85
C LYS A 20 -48.75 35.49 6.17
N GLY A 21 -48.72 36.37 5.16
CA GLY A 21 -48.65 37.82 5.35
C GLY A 21 -47.27 38.34 5.77
N GLY A 22 -46.20 37.68 5.37
CA GLY A 22 -44.82 38.10 5.64
C GLY A 22 -44.55 39.51 5.12
N ALA A 23 -43.82 40.30 5.88
CA ALA A 23 -43.49 41.69 5.53
C ALA A 23 -42.03 42.01 5.74
N PRO A 24 -41.34 42.59 4.76
CA PRO A 24 -41.81 42.86 3.38
C PRO A 24 -42.03 41.60 2.55
N PRO A 25 -43.00 41.57 1.66
CA PRO A 25 -43.21 40.41 0.80
C PRO A 25 -42.02 40.25 -0.17
N ILE A 26 -41.66 38.99 -0.44
CA ILE A 26 -40.49 38.65 -1.23
C ILE A 26 -40.95 38.06 -2.56
N ASN A 27 -40.49 38.60 -3.72
CA ASN A 27 -40.77 38.09 -5.06
C ASN A 27 -39.63 37.15 -5.52
N GLY A 28 -39.92 36.39 -6.56
CA GLY A 28 -39.00 35.48 -7.21
C GLY A 28 -39.58 34.87 -8.47
N ILE A 29 -38.77 34.26 -9.30
CA ILE A 29 -39.20 33.50 -10.45
C ILE A 29 -39.82 32.20 -9.95
N ASP A 30 -41.04 31.92 -10.36
CA ASP A 30 -41.72 30.65 -10.15
C ASP A 30 -41.33 29.64 -11.24
N TYR A 31 -41.61 29.98 -12.48
CA TYR A 31 -41.24 29.24 -13.67
C TYR A 31 -41.17 30.14 -14.89
N LEU A 32 -40.63 29.63 -16.01
CA LEU A 32 -40.52 30.33 -17.28
C LEU A 32 -41.13 29.44 -18.35
N GLU A 33 -41.93 30.08 -19.25
CA GLU A 33 -42.45 29.44 -20.46
C GLU A 33 -41.93 30.17 -21.68
N VAL A 34 -41.55 29.41 -22.69
CA VAL A 34 -41.23 29.96 -24.02
C VAL A 34 -42.43 29.84 -24.92
N LEU A 35 -42.90 30.97 -25.46
CA LEU A 35 -44.03 31.01 -26.35
C LEU A 35 -43.62 30.53 -27.75
N ASP A 36 -44.21 29.43 -28.22
CA ASP A 36 -43.88 28.81 -29.51
C ASP A 36 -45.14 28.56 -30.35
N HIS A 37 -45.66 27.36 -30.42
CA HIS A 37 -46.86 27.04 -31.22
C HIS A 37 -48.13 27.71 -30.69
N ASP A 38 -48.22 27.96 -29.41
CA ASP A 38 -49.32 28.66 -28.77
C ASP A 38 -49.24 30.19 -28.93
N ALA A 39 -48.25 30.69 -29.65
CA ALA A 39 -48.12 32.13 -29.92
C ALA A 39 -49.29 32.68 -30.71
N PRO A 40 -49.91 33.82 -30.32
CA PRO A 40 -51.00 34.42 -31.02
C PRO A 40 -50.58 34.87 -32.42
N ALA A 41 -51.54 34.94 -33.38
CA ALA A 41 -51.26 35.34 -34.74
C ALA A 41 -50.52 36.69 -34.78
N GLY A 42 -49.39 36.74 -35.47
CA GLY A 42 -48.52 37.93 -35.55
C GLY A 42 -47.41 38.01 -34.48
N SER A 43 -47.44 37.15 -33.51
CA SER A 43 -46.33 37.02 -32.56
C SER A 43 -45.20 36.15 -33.12
N PRO A 44 -43.91 36.55 -33.05
CA PRO A 44 -42.85 35.74 -33.57
C PRO A 44 -42.58 34.53 -32.60
N PRO A 45 -42.62 33.30 -33.11
CA PRO A 45 -42.40 32.11 -32.29
C PRO A 45 -41.00 32.11 -31.67
N GLN A 46 -40.88 31.54 -30.47
CA GLN A 46 -39.62 31.37 -29.74
C GLN A 46 -38.87 32.68 -29.42
N LYS A 47 -39.58 33.84 -29.41
CA LYS A 47 -38.99 35.15 -29.06
C LYS A 47 -39.65 35.79 -27.85
N THR A 48 -40.68 35.22 -27.31
CA THR A 48 -41.35 35.73 -26.11
C THR A 48 -41.24 34.73 -24.98
N LEU A 49 -40.70 35.19 -23.89
CA LEU A 49 -40.58 34.43 -22.65
C LEU A 49 -41.62 34.95 -21.68
N LEU A 50 -42.45 34.08 -21.16
CA LEU A 50 -43.39 34.34 -20.07
C LEU A 50 -42.72 33.95 -18.76
N VAL A 51 -42.27 34.93 -18.00
CA VAL A 51 -41.61 34.69 -16.71
C VAL A 51 -42.65 34.85 -15.61
N HIS A 52 -43.08 33.74 -15.05
CA HIS A 52 -44.05 33.69 -13.95
C HIS A 52 -43.34 34.01 -12.62
N LEU A 53 -43.90 34.94 -11.86
CA LEU A 53 -43.39 35.42 -10.59
C LEU A 53 -44.32 35.02 -9.45
N LEU A 54 -43.76 34.86 -8.25
CA LEU A 54 -44.53 34.53 -7.05
C LEU A 54 -45.50 35.65 -6.64
N LEU A 55 -45.16 36.90 -6.96
CA LEU A 55 -45.99 38.09 -6.70
C LEU A 55 -46.21 38.87 -8.02
N ASN A 56 -47.00 39.97 -7.93
CA ASN A 56 -47.21 40.82 -9.09
C ASN A 56 -45.89 41.29 -9.71
N ALA A 57 -45.82 41.25 -11.05
CA ALA A 57 -44.65 41.68 -11.79
C ALA A 57 -44.42 43.21 -11.60
N PRO A 58 -43.30 43.62 -11.01
CA PRO A 58 -42.97 45.05 -10.90
C PRO A 58 -42.57 45.61 -12.26
N PRO A 59 -42.52 46.93 -12.45
CA PRO A 59 -42.16 47.56 -13.70
C PRO A 59 -40.66 47.47 -13.99
N LEU A 60 -40.19 46.22 -14.28
CA LEU A 60 -38.83 45.96 -14.75
C LEU A 60 -38.63 46.39 -16.21
N THR A 61 -37.43 46.74 -16.54
CA THR A 61 -37.00 47.17 -17.87
C THR A 61 -36.02 46.14 -18.49
N ARG A 62 -35.68 46.33 -19.77
CA ARG A 62 -34.65 45.49 -20.42
C ARG A 62 -33.29 45.48 -19.70
N ASP A 63 -32.99 46.53 -18.93
CA ASP A 63 -31.75 46.69 -18.16
C ASP A 63 -31.73 45.81 -16.93
N ASN A 64 -32.85 45.20 -16.55
CA ASN A 64 -32.98 44.30 -15.44
C ASN A 64 -32.96 42.83 -15.85
N ILE A 65 -32.78 42.49 -17.11
CA ILE A 65 -32.80 41.14 -17.65
C ILE A 65 -31.49 40.83 -18.34
N LEU A 66 -30.78 39.84 -17.80
CA LEU A 66 -29.56 39.28 -18.39
C LEU A 66 -29.89 37.89 -18.92
N ILE A 67 -29.62 37.64 -20.20
CA ILE A 67 -29.70 36.29 -20.80
C ILE A 67 -28.30 35.88 -21.21
N THR A 68 -27.80 34.79 -20.59
CA THR A 68 -26.49 34.23 -20.86
C THR A 68 -26.64 32.78 -21.35
N GLY A 69 -25.53 32.17 -21.82
CA GLY A 69 -25.53 30.80 -22.34
C GLY A 69 -25.55 30.74 -23.85
N GLY A 70 -25.96 29.61 -24.39
CA GLY A 70 -25.97 29.35 -25.84
C GLY A 70 -24.63 28.79 -26.34
N ALA A 71 -24.68 27.71 -27.10
CA ALA A 71 -23.48 27.11 -27.70
C ALA A 71 -23.09 27.81 -29.01
N ARG A 72 -24.07 28.06 -29.90
CA ARG A 72 -23.85 28.61 -31.21
C ARG A 72 -24.33 30.07 -31.31
N ILE A 73 -25.47 30.40 -30.70
CA ILE A 73 -26.03 31.75 -30.64
C ILE A 73 -25.92 32.23 -29.18
N ARG A 74 -24.97 33.12 -28.90
CA ARG A 74 -24.66 33.49 -27.51
C ARG A 74 -25.27 34.78 -27.05
N ASP A 75 -25.25 35.81 -27.82
CA ASP A 75 -25.73 37.14 -27.43
C ASP A 75 -27.18 37.34 -27.82
N ILE A 76 -28.13 37.06 -26.94
CA ILE A 76 -29.56 37.25 -27.15
C ILE A 76 -29.98 38.63 -26.61
N PRO A 77 -30.20 39.65 -27.47
CA PRO A 77 -30.57 40.96 -26.97
C PRO A 77 -32.02 40.97 -26.51
N VAL A 78 -32.33 41.59 -25.41
CA VAL A 78 -33.67 41.84 -24.91
C VAL A 78 -34.22 43.10 -25.60
N SER A 79 -35.33 42.98 -26.35
CA SER A 79 -35.94 44.06 -27.04
C SER A 79 -36.77 44.96 -26.12
N TRP A 80 -37.68 44.35 -25.34
CA TRP A 80 -38.49 45.03 -24.34
C TRP A 80 -38.95 44.06 -23.26
N VAL A 81 -39.31 44.64 -22.11
CA VAL A 81 -39.83 43.91 -20.93
C VAL A 81 -41.06 44.67 -20.41
N ALA A 82 -42.14 43.98 -20.08
CA ALA A 82 -43.33 44.59 -19.46
C ALA A 82 -44.17 43.53 -18.74
N PRO A 83 -44.96 43.89 -17.72
CA PRO A 83 -45.98 42.99 -17.16
C PRO A 83 -47.03 42.60 -18.19
N ALA A 84 -47.51 41.36 -18.19
CA ALA A 84 -48.53 40.88 -19.13
C ALA A 84 -49.89 41.59 -18.96
N SER A 85 -50.19 42.09 -17.78
CA SER A 85 -51.32 42.93 -17.46
C SER A 85 -51.26 44.27 -18.16
N ASN A 86 -50.08 44.75 -18.58
CA ASN A 86 -49.90 46.06 -19.25
C ASN A 86 -48.78 46.00 -20.28
N PRO A 87 -48.98 45.29 -21.43
CA PRO A 87 -48.02 45.20 -22.54
C PRO A 87 -47.72 46.57 -23.16
N PRO A 88 -46.52 46.81 -23.71
CA PRO A 88 -46.20 48.10 -24.34
C PRO A 88 -47.09 48.43 -25.50
N ALA A 89 -47.22 49.72 -25.79
CA ALA A 89 -48.12 50.21 -26.86
C ALA A 89 -47.72 49.72 -28.30
N SER A 90 -46.50 49.26 -28.47
CA SER A 90 -46.04 48.64 -29.73
C SER A 90 -46.58 47.22 -29.96
N VAL A 91 -47.17 46.57 -28.97
CA VAL A 91 -47.83 45.28 -29.06
C VAL A 91 -49.28 45.55 -29.41
N VAL A 92 -49.74 45.10 -30.58
CA VAL A 92 -51.10 45.32 -31.15
C VAL A 92 -51.93 44.04 -31.06
N ASP A 93 -53.27 44.16 -31.22
CA ASP A 93 -54.11 42.97 -31.26
C ASP A 93 -53.86 42.13 -32.53
N PRO A 94 -53.95 40.79 -32.40
CA PRO A 94 -54.49 39.99 -31.25
C PRO A 94 -53.50 39.69 -30.14
N GLU A 95 -52.22 39.96 -30.32
CA GLU A 95 -51.14 39.62 -29.33
C GLU A 95 -51.40 40.37 -28.00
N ARG A 96 -51.80 41.61 -28.04
CA ARG A 96 -52.05 42.42 -26.80
C ARG A 96 -53.19 41.81 -25.98
N SER A 97 -54.32 41.49 -26.65
CA SER A 97 -55.47 40.87 -26.01
C SER A 97 -55.13 39.49 -25.42
N TYR A 98 -54.28 38.74 -26.11
CA TYR A 98 -53.79 37.46 -25.61
C TYR A 98 -53.00 37.58 -24.27
N PHE A 99 -52.04 38.52 -24.17
CA PHE A 99 -51.26 38.69 -22.96
C PHE A 99 -52.12 39.19 -21.79
N ILE A 100 -53.05 40.13 -22.02
CA ILE A 100 -53.94 40.61 -20.98
C ILE A 100 -54.91 39.53 -20.51
N GLY A 101 -55.27 38.59 -21.42
CA GLY A 101 -56.19 37.49 -21.15
C GLY A 101 -55.52 36.26 -20.48
N LEU A 102 -54.21 36.25 -20.26
CA LEU A 102 -53.55 35.15 -19.61
C LEU A 102 -54.04 34.97 -18.15
N PRO A 103 -54.20 33.75 -17.67
CA PRO A 103 -54.40 33.50 -16.26
C PRO A 103 -53.28 34.16 -15.46
N ASP A 104 -53.60 34.88 -14.38
CA ASP A 104 -52.65 35.58 -13.51
C ASP A 104 -51.72 36.56 -14.24
N ALA A 105 -52.21 37.25 -15.31
CA ALA A 105 -51.43 38.21 -16.11
C ALA A 105 -50.67 39.24 -15.27
N ALA A 106 -51.14 39.53 -14.04
CA ALA A 106 -50.44 40.43 -13.11
C ALA A 106 -49.13 39.85 -12.56
N HIS A 107 -48.97 38.52 -12.51
CA HIS A 107 -47.79 37.83 -12.04
C HIS A 107 -46.78 37.46 -13.15
N ILE A 108 -47.15 37.73 -14.41
CA ILE A 108 -46.33 37.35 -15.57
C ILE A 108 -45.54 38.57 -16.06
N LEU A 109 -44.23 38.40 -16.14
CA LEU A 109 -43.33 39.36 -16.78
C LEU A 109 -43.06 38.88 -18.24
N LEU A 110 -43.42 39.63 -19.21
CA LEU A 110 -43.12 39.39 -20.62
C LEU A 110 -41.71 39.86 -20.93
N VAL A 111 -40.89 38.98 -21.47
CA VAL A 111 -39.55 39.30 -21.97
C VAL A 111 -39.54 39.02 -23.47
N ARG A 112 -39.39 40.04 -24.30
CA ARG A 112 -39.27 39.90 -25.75
C ARG A 112 -37.80 39.99 -26.16
N THR A 113 -37.30 38.94 -26.81
CA THR A 113 -35.96 38.89 -27.36
C THR A 113 -35.91 39.40 -28.81
N GLY A 114 -34.75 39.89 -29.23
CA GLY A 114 -34.51 40.34 -30.62
C GLY A 114 -34.26 39.17 -31.55
N SER A 115 -33.69 38.07 -31.05
CA SER A 115 -33.49 36.82 -31.78
C SER A 115 -33.95 35.63 -30.94
N ASN A 116 -34.23 34.52 -31.58
CA ASN A 116 -34.39 33.24 -30.92
C ASN A 116 -33.02 32.59 -30.77
N GLY A 117 -32.84 31.77 -29.71
CA GLY A 117 -31.61 31.01 -29.46
C GLY A 117 -31.54 29.71 -30.27
N ASP A 118 -30.49 28.98 -30.05
CA ASP A 118 -30.34 27.62 -30.54
C ASP A 118 -30.92 26.58 -29.56
N HIS A 119 -30.56 25.31 -29.68
CA HIS A 119 -31.06 24.22 -28.86
C HIS A 119 -30.31 24.06 -27.52
N SER A 120 -29.33 24.91 -27.25
CA SER A 120 -28.58 24.88 -25.99
C SER A 120 -29.34 25.49 -24.83
N VAL A 121 -28.82 25.32 -23.64
CA VAL A 121 -29.37 25.93 -22.42
C VAL A 121 -28.96 27.39 -22.35
N TYR A 122 -29.92 28.24 -22.02
CA TYR A 122 -29.76 29.66 -21.69
C TYR A 122 -30.20 29.87 -20.24
N THR A 123 -29.56 30.81 -19.56
CA THR A 123 -29.94 31.24 -18.23
C THR A 123 -30.48 32.66 -18.26
N LEU A 124 -31.73 32.85 -17.85
CA LEU A 124 -32.28 34.15 -17.59
C LEU A 124 -32.05 34.55 -16.16
N THR A 125 -31.45 35.71 -15.94
CA THR A 125 -31.15 36.26 -14.60
C THR A 125 -31.78 37.64 -14.46
N LEU A 126 -32.49 37.87 -13.36
CA LEU A 126 -32.99 39.19 -12.95
C LEU A 126 -31.86 39.90 -12.17
N VAL A 127 -31.45 41.05 -12.68
CA VAL A 127 -30.34 41.85 -12.09
C VAL A 127 -30.78 43.29 -11.83
N GLY A 128 -30.05 44.00 -10.96
CA GLY A 128 -30.31 45.39 -10.65
C GLY A 128 -30.14 46.31 -11.87
N SER A 129 -29.05 46.17 -12.64
CA SER A 129 -28.81 46.88 -13.89
C SER A 129 -27.69 46.22 -14.69
N VAL A 130 -28.01 45.77 -15.91
CA VAL A 130 -27.04 45.24 -16.87
C VAL A 130 -26.05 46.32 -17.31
N GLN A 131 -26.53 47.54 -17.64
CA GLN A 131 -25.69 48.66 -18.11
C GLN A 131 -24.85 49.24 -16.98
N GLY A 132 -25.38 49.22 -15.75
CA GLY A 132 -24.69 49.70 -14.57
C GLY A 132 -23.69 48.68 -13.96
N GLY A 133 -23.68 47.43 -14.44
CA GLY A 133 -22.85 46.35 -13.88
C GLY A 133 -23.29 45.98 -12.47
N ASP A 134 -24.58 46.13 -12.13
CA ASP A 134 -25.15 45.74 -10.85
C ASP A 134 -25.78 44.34 -10.99
N ASP A 135 -25.04 43.30 -10.64
CA ASP A 135 -25.47 41.91 -10.70
C ASP A 135 -26.36 41.50 -9.52
N ALA A 136 -26.56 42.39 -8.53
CA ALA A 136 -27.47 42.13 -7.42
C ALA A 136 -28.93 41.96 -7.91
N PRO A 137 -29.75 41.17 -7.21
CA PRO A 137 -31.18 41.05 -7.53
C PRO A 137 -31.91 42.39 -7.44
N PRO A 138 -32.96 42.58 -8.26
CA PRO A 138 -33.82 43.77 -8.11
C PRO A 138 -34.40 43.86 -6.67
N ALA A 139 -34.64 45.05 -6.18
CA ALA A 139 -35.16 45.26 -4.83
C ALA A 139 -36.49 44.50 -4.61
N GLY A 140 -36.57 43.74 -3.54
CA GLY A 140 -37.74 42.91 -3.17
C GLY A 140 -37.75 41.50 -3.76
N PHE A 141 -36.72 41.12 -4.50
CA PHE A 141 -36.57 39.75 -5.00
C PHE A 141 -35.65 38.90 -4.12
N ASP A 142 -35.96 37.60 -4.04
CA ASP A 142 -35.11 36.64 -3.38
C ASP A 142 -33.86 36.33 -4.25
N PRO A 143 -32.64 36.42 -3.67
CA PRO A 143 -31.42 36.22 -4.46
C PRO A 143 -31.25 34.82 -5.07
N ARG A 144 -31.93 33.82 -4.53
CA ARG A 144 -31.87 32.43 -5.04
C ARG A 144 -32.93 32.12 -6.08
N LEU A 145 -33.97 32.95 -6.15
CA LEU A 145 -35.07 32.78 -7.07
C LEU A 145 -35.05 33.82 -8.22
N CYS A 146 -33.87 34.30 -8.60
CA CYS A 146 -33.66 35.28 -9.64
C CYS A 146 -33.11 34.68 -10.95
N THR A 147 -32.86 33.39 -10.98
CA THR A 147 -32.26 32.70 -12.14
C THR A 147 -33.12 31.52 -12.57
N VAL A 148 -33.24 31.28 -13.86
CA VAL A 148 -33.92 30.11 -14.43
C VAL A 148 -33.22 29.70 -15.71
N ASP A 149 -32.99 28.41 -15.86
CA ASP A 149 -32.41 27.81 -17.05
C ASP A 149 -33.54 27.42 -18.01
N PHE A 150 -33.35 27.67 -19.30
CA PHE A 150 -34.35 27.36 -20.31
C PHE A 150 -33.71 27.12 -21.68
N SER A 151 -34.46 26.56 -22.60
CA SER A 151 -34.09 26.51 -24.03
C SER A 151 -35.17 27.20 -24.87
N PHE A 152 -34.77 27.92 -25.89
CA PHE A 152 -35.72 28.54 -26.85
C PHE A 152 -36.50 27.51 -27.67
N LYS A 153 -36.01 26.29 -27.76
CA LYS A 153 -36.51 25.19 -28.57
C LYS A 153 -37.33 24.18 -27.76
N VAL A 154 -38.33 24.63 -27.01
CA VAL A 154 -39.09 23.84 -26.04
C VAL A 154 -39.97 22.78 -26.73
N GLU A 155 -40.72 23.15 -27.72
CA GLU A 155 -41.63 22.27 -28.48
C GLU A 155 -40.98 21.77 -29.76
N CYS A 156 -39.84 22.30 -30.08
CA CYS A 156 -38.99 21.98 -31.20
C CYS A 156 -37.61 21.54 -30.71
N PRO A 157 -37.43 20.29 -30.35
CA PRO A 157 -36.14 19.80 -29.81
C PRO A 157 -35.01 19.85 -30.84
N SER A 158 -35.30 20.16 -32.07
CA SER A 158 -34.33 20.47 -33.11
C SER A 158 -34.54 21.87 -33.69
N SER A 159 -33.51 22.48 -34.26
CA SER A 159 -33.60 23.77 -34.93
C SER A 159 -34.20 23.69 -36.36
N PHE A 160 -34.76 22.53 -36.75
CA PHE A 160 -35.24 22.29 -38.09
C PHE A 160 -36.49 23.09 -38.49
N ASP A 161 -37.40 23.25 -37.59
CA ASP A 161 -38.73 23.81 -37.87
C ASP A 161 -38.89 25.25 -37.43
N CYS A 162 -37.93 25.81 -36.79
CA CYS A 162 -38.06 27.11 -36.17
C CYS A 162 -37.47 28.27 -36.97
N GLN A 163 -37.03 28.03 -38.17
CA GLN A 163 -36.61 29.11 -39.07
C GLN A 163 -37.69 29.43 -40.07
N PRO A 164 -38.08 30.70 -40.24
CA PRO A 164 -38.86 31.10 -41.39
C PRO A 164 -38.09 30.73 -42.67
N SER A 165 -38.80 30.29 -43.71
CA SER A 165 -38.21 29.93 -45.01
C SER A 165 -37.59 31.18 -45.64
N VAL A 166 -36.36 31.45 -45.29
CA VAL A 166 -35.53 32.39 -46.05
C VAL A 166 -35.03 31.62 -47.26
N VAL A 167 -35.32 32.08 -48.45
CA VAL A 167 -34.69 31.58 -49.66
C VAL A 167 -33.22 31.94 -49.61
N CYS A 168 -32.46 31.05 -49.08
CA CYS A 168 -31.00 31.20 -49.07
C CYS A 168 -30.48 30.95 -50.47
N GLN A 169 -29.74 31.90 -51.04
CA GLN A 169 -28.75 31.59 -52.06
C GLN A 169 -27.82 30.52 -51.49
N ALA A 170 -27.57 29.46 -52.27
CA ALA A 170 -26.75 28.34 -51.83
C ALA A 170 -25.46 28.85 -51.13
N PRO A 171 -25.29 28.62 -49.87
CA PRO A 171 -24.09 29.07 -49.20
C PRO A 171 -22.88 28.28 -49.72
N VAL A 172 -21.81 29.00 -49.99
CA VAL A 172 -20.50 28.38 -50.11
C VAL A 172 -20.34 27.42 -48.90
N GLU A 173 -20.09 26.14 -49.16
CA GLU A 173 -19.90 25.15 -48.12
C GLU A 173 -18.73 25.59 -47.22
N THR A 174 -19.02 26.39 -46.24
CA THR A 174 -18.07 26.65 -45.15
C THR A 174 -18.00 25.38 -44.30
N ALA A 175 -16.78 24.90 -44.04
CA ALA A 175 -16.57 23.77 -43.18
C ALA A 175 -17.39 23.93 -41.88
N PRO A 176 -18.09 22.91 -41.44
CA PRO A 176 -18.98 23.02 -40.29
C PRO A 176 -18.15 23.44 -39.04
N GLN A 177 -18.66 24.42 -38.31
CA GLN A 177 -18.08 24.72 -37.00
C GLN A 177 -18.46 23.61 -36.04
N ILE A 178 -17.45 22.82 -35.62
CA ILE A 178 -17.60 21.74 -34.67
C ILE A 178 -17.20 22.29 -33.29
N ASN A 179 -18.04 22.10 -32.29
CA ASN A 179 -17.70 22.39 -30.93
C ASN A 179 -16.81 21.25 -30.36
N TYR A 180 -15.51 21.42 -30.42
CA TYR A 180 -14.55 20.47 -29.88
C TYR A 180 -14.49 20.42 -28.33
N LEU A 181 -15.27 21.29 -27.66
CA LEU A 181 -15.40 21.31 -26.21
C LEU A 181 -16.58 20.47 -25.69
N ALA A 182 -17.36 19.88 -26.58
CA ALA A 182 -18.42 18.97 -26.18
C ALA A 182 -17.83 17.71 -25.58
N LYS A 183 -18.21 17.39 -24.32
CA LYS A 183 -17.64 16.29 -23.55
C LYS A 183 -18.65 15.46 -22.78
N ASP A 184 -19.87 15.94 -22.65
CA ASP A 184 -20.93 15.30 -21.88
C ASP A 184 -22.20 15.10 -22.71
N TYR A 185 -23.12 14.28 -22.22
CA TYR A 185 -24.38 13.98 -22.93
C TYR A 185 -25.13 15.23 -23.37
N PRO A 186 -25.39 16.27 -22.53
CA PRO A 186 -26.10 17.46 -22.97
C PRO A 186 -25.40 18.19 -24.10
N SER A 187 -24.08 18.35 -24.04
CA SER A 187 -23.31 19.05 -25.06
C SER A 187 -23.24 18.26 -26.37
N PHE A 188 -23.10 16.95 -26.34
CA PHE A 188 -23.16 16.08 -27.52
C PHE A 188 -24.54 16.07 -28.11
N ARG A 189 -25.60 16.00 -27.30
CA ARG A 189 -26.98 16.06 -27.77
C ARG A 189 -27.26 17.37 -28.53
N THR A 190 -26.88 18.50 -27.96
CA THR A 190 -27.00 19.82 -28.58
C THR A 190 -26.23 19.89 -29.91
N LEU A 191 -24.93 19.43 -29.88
CA LEU A 191 -24.09 19.41 -31.07
C LEU A 191 -24.69 18.57 -32.19
N ILE A 192 -25.20 17.39 -31.88
CA ILE A 192 -25.83 16.49 -32.90
C ILE A 192 -27.08 17.11 -33.47
N LEU A 193 -27.97 17.64 -32.65
CA LEU A 193 -29.21 18.25 -33.10
C LEU A 193 -28.97 19.51 -33.95
N ASP A 194 -28.05 20.37 -33.52
CA ASP A 194 -27.63 21.54 -34.30
C ASP A 194 -27.01 21.14 -35.65
N ARG A 195 -26.24 20.07 -35.69
CA ARG A 195 -25.65 19.55 -36.92
C ARG A 195 -26.68 18.92 -37.84
N ILE A 196 -27.61 18.16 -37.33
CA ILE A 196 -28.71 17.59 -38.11
C ILE A 196 -29.55 18.71 -38.73
N ALA A 197 -29.85 19.80 -37.99
CA ALA A 197 -30.55 20.96 -38.50
C ALA A 197 -29.88 21.60 -39.73
N GLN A 198 -28.55 21.54 -39.79
CA GLN A 198 -27.78 22.05 -40.94
C GLN A 198 -27.80 21.09 -42.15
N VAL A 199 -27.62 19.77 -41.87
CA VAL A 199 -27.46 18.75 -42.92
C VAL A 199 -28.78 18.30 -43.51
N SER A 200 -29.88 18.32 -42.76
CA SER A 200 -31.20 17.87 -43.15
C SER A 200 -32.29 18.88 -42.81
N PRO A 201 -32.35 20.01 -43.50
CA PRO A 201 -33.31 21.09 -43.19
C PRO A 201 -34.80 20.69 -43.34
N GLN A 202 -35.06 19.55 -43.96
CA GLN A 202 -36.41 19.01 -44.17
C GLN A 202 -36.90 18.15 -42.99
N TRP A 203 -36.03 17.79 -42.04
CA TRP A 203 -36.45 17.04 -40.84
C TRP A 203 -37.11 17.96 -39.83
N THR A 204 -38.38 17.73 -39.56
CA THR A 204 -39.22 18.57 -38.68
C THR A 204 -39.65 17.81 -37.42
N ALA A 205 -38.79 17.03 -36.85
CA ALA A 205 -39.12 16.33 -35.62
C ALA A 205 -39.28 17.31 -34.44
N THR A 206 -40.49 17.32 -33.87
CA THR A 206 -40.88 18.23 -32.78
C THR A 206 -41.13 17.49 -31.46
N ASN A 207 -41.19 16.17 -31.52
CA ASN A 207 -41.55 15.34 -30.38
C ASN A 207 -40.31 14.55 -29.86
N ALA A 208 -40.08 14.58 -28.55
CA ALA A 208 -39.03 13.81 -27.92
C ALA A 208 -39.14 12.27 -28.16
N ALA A 209 -40.35 11.79 -28.50
CA ALA A 209 -40.57 10.38 -28.85
C ALA A 209 -40.28 10.05 -30.33
N ASP A 210 -39.79 11.02 -31.11
CA ASP A 210 -39.38 10.77 -32.48
C ASP A 210 -38.18 9.85 -32.58
N ALA A 211 -38.19 8.90 -33.51
CA ALA A 211 -37.14 7.93 -33.71
C ALA A 211 -35.78 8.60 -34.02
N GLY A 212 -35.80 9.73 -34.80
CA GLY A 212 -34.57 10.47 -35.07
C GLY A 212 -34.02 11.18 -33.85
N ILE A 213 -34.86 11.75 -32.99
CA ILE A 213 -34.46 12.32 -31.71
C ILE A 213 -33.88 11.22 -30.83
N THR A 214 -34.52 10.06 -30.71
CA THR A 214 -34.04 8.91 -29.96
C THR A 214 -32.65 8.46 -30.45
N LEU A 215 -32.43 8.40 -31.77
CA LEU A 215 -31.12 8.08 -32.32
C LEU A 215 -30.07 9.15 -32.00
N ALA A 216 -30.42 10.43 -32.07
CA ALA A 216 -29.50 11.50 -31.67
C ALA A 216 -29.12 11.42 -30.19
N GLU A 217 -30.07 11.11 -29.33
CA GLU A 217 -29.86 10.93 -27.90
C GLU A 217 -28.99 9.68 -27.61
N LEU A 218 -29.22 8.58 -28.33
CA LEU A 218 -28.41 7.38 -28.24
C LEU A 218 -26.96 7.67 -28.68
N LEU A 219 -26.75 8.38 -29.76
CA LEU A 219 -25.42 8.79 -30.22
C LEU A 219 -24.76 9.76 -29.24
N ALA A 220 -25.54 10.69 -28.64
CA ALA A 220 -25.00 11.56 -27.59
C ALA A 220 -24.56 10.79 -26.35
N TYR A 221 -25.33 9.78 -25.92
CA TYR A 221 -24.98 8.89 -24.85
C TYR A 221 -23.67 8.10 -25.14
N VAL A 222 -23.58 7.57 -26.37
CA VAL A 222 -22.33 6.88 -26.78
C VAL A 222 -21.14 7.85 -26.81
N GLY A 223 -21.40 9.10 -27.29
CA GLY A 223 -20.38 10.15 -27.28
C GLY A 223 -19.88 10.49 -25.87
N ASP A 224 -20.79 10.62 -24.93
CA ASP A 224 -20.48 10.85 -23.52
C ASP A 224 -19.64 9.70 -22.92
N TYR A 225 -20.06 8.46 -23.16
CA TYR A 225 -19.31 7.28 -22.74
C TYR A 225 -17.88 7.24 -23.31
N LEU A 226 -17.75 7.50 -24.64
CA LEU A 226 -16.44 7.55 -25.29
C LEU A 226 -15.57 8.69 -24.77
N SER A 227 -16.16 9.85 -24.47
CA SER A 227 -15.47 11.00 -23.89
C SER A 227 -14.95 10.67 -22.47
N TYR A 228 -15.77 10.00 -21.66
CA TYR A 228 -15.36 9.54 -20.35
C TYR A 228 -14.20 8.54 -20.44
N GLU A 229 -14.27 7.57 -21.34
CA GLU A 229 -13.17 6.61 -21.57
C GLU A 229 -11.89 7.32 -22.05
N GLN A 230 -12.02 8.32 -22.92
CA GLN A 230 -10.90 9.12 -23.38
C GLN A 230 -10.24 9.90 -22.22
N ASP A 231 -11.04 10.50 -21.34
CA ASP A 231 -10.53 11.21 -20.17
C ASP A 231 -9.88 10.26 -19.17
N ALA A 232 -10.45 9.06 -18.98
CA ALA A 232 -9.87 8.01 -18.16
C ALA A 232 -8.50 7.57 -18.71
N ILE A 233 -8.39 7.35 -20.02
CA ILE A 233 -7.13 7.02 -20.69
C ILE A 233 -6.13 8.17 -20.57
N ALA A 234 -6.56 9.42 -20.78
CA ALA A 234 -5.70 10.60 -20.66
C ALA A 234 -5.17 10.79 -19.23
N THR A 235 -5.98 10.45 -18.20
CA THR A 235 -5.56 10.46 -16.81
C THR A 235 -4.43 9.46 -16.56
N GLU A 236 -4.44 8.32 -17.24
CA GLU A 236 -3.41 7.29 -17.13
C GLU A 236 -2.11 7.61 -17.93
N ALA A 237 -2.10 8.68 -18.71
CA ALA A 237 -0.98 9.01 -19.61
C ALA A 237 0.26 9.60 -18.90
N TYR A 238 0.13 10.05 -17.67
CA TYR A 238 1.22 10.69 -16.92
C TYR A 238 1.35 10.09 -15.52
N LEU A 239 2.59 10.00 -15.03
CA LEU A 239 2.90 9.43 -13.70
C LEU A 239 2.12 10.13 -12.57
N ASP A 240 1.99 11.46 -12.62
CA ASP A 240 1.33 12.23 -11.56
C ASP A 240 -0.18 12.02 -11.52
N THR A 241 -0.81 11.73 -12.65
CA THR A 241 -2.26 11.59 -12.76
C THR A 241 -2.74 10.15 -12.83
N ALA A 242 -1.88 9.21 -13.23
CA ALA A 242 -2.21 7.80 -13.36
C ALA A 242 -2.74 7.22 -12.03
N ARG A 243 -3.84 6.49 -12.09
CA ARG A 243 -4.52 5.89 -10.92
C ARG A 243 -4.34 4.38 -10.85
N LYS A 244 -4.25 3.72 -12.01
CA LYS A 244 -4.05 2.27 -12.11
C LYS A 244 -2.60 1.92 -11.79
N ARG A 245 -2.39 0.87 -11.00
CA ARG A 245 -1.04 0.41 -10.65
C ARG A 245 -0.25 -0.03 -11.89
N VAL A 246 -0.91 -0.66 -12.86
CA VAL A 246 -0.27 -1.07 -14.12
C VAL A 246 0.24 0.14 -14.92
N SER A 247 -0.49 1.26 -14.91
CA SER A 247 -0.05 2.50 -15.59
C SER A 247 1.17 3.10 -14.91
N LEU A 248 1.13 3.19 -13.56
CA LEU A 248 2.28 3.65 -12.77
C LEU A 248 3.52 2.77 -12.99
N ARG A 249 3.34 1.44 -13.06
CA ARG A 249 4.40 0.49 -13.39
C ARG A 249 5.05 0.81 -14.73
N ARG A 250 4.23 0.99 -15.77
CA ARG A 250 4.74 1.28 -17.13
C ARG A 250 5.46 2.62 -17.21
N HIS A 251 4.98 3.64 -16.51
CA HIS A 251 5.68 4.93 -16.43
C HIS A 251 7.01 4.83 -15.66
N ALA A 252 7.02 4.12 -14.54
CA ALA A 252 8.22 3.93 -13.74
C ALA A 252 9.31 3.12 -14.49
N MET A 253 8.90 2.13 -15.29
CA MET A 253 9.82 1.38 -16.15
C MET A 253 10.54 2.23 -17.19
N LEU A 254 9.96 3.36 -17.64
CA LEU A 254 10.62 4.28 -18.56
C LEU A 254 11.88 4.95 -17.96
N VAL A 255 11.99 4.96 -16.64
CA VAL A 255 13.15 5.48 -15.91
C VAL A 255 13.89 4.36 -15.15
N ASP A 256 13.67 3.12 -15.57
CA ASP A 256 14.26 1.89 -14.99
C ASP A 256 13.96 1.71 -13.48
N TYR A 257 12.82 2.20 -13.03
CA TYR A 257 12.36 2.01 -11.66
C TYR A 257 11.43 0.80 -11.57
N ARG A 258 11.88 -0.25 -10.89
CA ARG A 258 11.08 -1.43 -10.62
C ARG A 258 10.24 -1.21 -9.35
N LEU A 259 8.92 -1.26 -9.51
CA LEU A 259 7.98 -1.22 -8.40
C LEU A 259 8.10 -2.44 -7.49
N SER A 260 8.03 -2.23 -6.19
CA SER A 260 7.85 -3.33 -5.25
C SER A 260 6.37 -3.74 -5.20
N ASP A 261 6.09 -5.01 -5.50
CA ASP A 261 4.76 -5.61 -5.31
C ASP A 261 4.55 -6.15 -3.88
N GLY A 262 5.41 -5.72 -2.96
CA GLY A 262 5.45 -6.20 -1.60
C GLY A 262 6.25 -7.49 -1.47
N CYS A 263 6.20 -8.07 -0.29
CA CYS A 263 6.83 -9.35 0.03
C CYS A 263 6.03 -10.05 1.12
N ASN A 264 6.00 -11.38 1.10
CA ASN A 264 5.39 -12.16 2.15
C ASN A 264 6.29 -12.26 3.41
N ALA A 265 5.69 -12.55 4.58
CA ALA A 265 6.40 -12.74 5.81
C ALA A 265 6.93 -14.17 5.96
N ARG A 266 7.98 -14.35 6.79
CA ARG A 266 8.50 -15.66 7.19
C ARG A 266 8.54 -15.80 8.70
N THR A 267 8.51 -17.05 9.19
CA THR A 267 8.69 -17.37 10.60
C THR A 267 9.18 -18.79 10.78
N TRP A 268 9.83 -19.03 11.93
CA TRP A 268 10.14 -20.36 12.38
C TRP A 268 8.93 -20.97 13.10
N VAL A 269 8.54 -22.17 12.68
CA VAL A 269 7.39 -22.91 13.22
C VAL A 269 7.90 -24.19 13.87
N GLN A 270 7.57 -24.39 15.14
CA GLN A 270 7.72 -25.67 15.81
C GLN A 270 6.52 -26.57 15.50
N VAL A 271 6.80 -27.79 15.08
CA VAL A 271 5.78 -28.83 14.86
C VAL A 271 5.89 -29.88 15.96
N GLN A 272 4.83 -30.06 16.73
CA GLN A 272 4.77 -31.05 17.81
C GLN A 272 4.28 -32.39 17.30
N VAL A 273 4.98 -33.46 17.69
CA VAL A 273 4.68 -34.83 17.29
C VAL A 273 4.61 -35.80 18.48
N ASN A 274 3.84 -36.86 18.33
CA ASN A 274 3.71 -37.94 19.30
C ASN A 274 4.31 -39.28 18.82
N GLY A 275 5.23 -39.23 17.84
CA GLY A 275 5.93 -40.38 17.28
C GLY A 275 7.27 -39.96 16.66
N ASP A 276 8.13 -40.92 16.38
CA ASP A 276 9.43 -40.68 15.80
C ASP A 276 9.46 -40.93 14.29
N GLY A 277 10.36 -40.22 13.59
CA GLY A 277 10.51 -40.34 12.15
C GLY A 277 9.26 -39.88 11.37
N VAL A 278 8.58 -38.87 11.88
CA VAL A 278 7.35 -38.33 11.25
C VAL A 278 7.74 -37.43 10.10
N PRO A 279 7.35 -37.78 8.85
CA PRO A 279 7.65 -36.93 7.71
C PRO A 279 6.72 -35.69 7.71
N LEU A 280 7.30 -34.53 7.53
CA LEU A 280 6.60 -33.30 7.20
C LEU A 280 6.92 -32.95 5.77
N ALA A 281 5.93 -33.07 4.89
CA ALA A 281 6.09 -32.69 3.50
C ALA A 281 5.79 -31.20 3.34
N ARG A 282 6.62 -30.52 2.56
CA ARG A 282 6.37 -29.12 2.15
C ARG A 282 5.01 -28.97 1.44
N ALA A 283 4.74 -29.87 0.49
CA ALA A 283 3.49 -29.86 -0.25
C ALA A 283 2.33 -30.39 0.61
N GLY A 284 1.24 -29.65 0.66
CA GLY A 284 -0.01 -30.06 1.32
C GLY A 284 -0.04 -29.81 2.84
N THR A 285 1.06 -29.39 3.47
CA THR A 285 1.08 -28.96 4.87
C THR A 285 0.77 -27.48 4.97
N ARG A 286 -0.12 -27.10 5.88
CA ARG A 286 -0.51 -25.70 6.12
C ARG A 286 -0.61 -25.41 7.60
N PHE A 287 -0.16 -24.23 8.00
CA PHE A 287 -0.24 -23.71 9.36
C PHE A 287 -1.18 -22.50 9.36
N TYR A 288 -2.12 -22.46 10.27
CA TYR A 288 -3.13 -21.41 10.35
C TYR A 288 -2.99 -20.63 11.65
N THR A 289 -3.23 -19.33 11.59
CA THR A 289 -3.42 -18.53 12.80
C THR A 289 -4.65 -19.01 13.58
N ARG A 290 -4.62 -18.79 14.90
CA ARG A 290 -5.66 -19.28 15.81
C ARG A 290 -7.05 -18.75 15.46
N VAL A 291 -8.00 -19.68 15.30
CA VAL A 291 -9.43 -19.41 15.16
C VAL A 291 -10.13 -20.00 16.39
N PRO A 292 -10.86 -19.20 17.17
CA PRO A 292 -11.55 -19.69 18.37
C PRO A 292 -12.51 -20.85 18.08
N GLY A 293 -12.44 -21.89 18.89
CA GLY A 293 -13.34 -23.05 18.79
C GLY A 293 -12.92 -24.16 17.83
N LEU A 294 -11.85 -23.96 17.03
CA LEU A 294 -11.34 -25.01 16.16
C LEU A 294 -10.25 -25.86 16.86
N PRO A 295 -10.11 -27.16 16.50
CA PRO A 295 -9.09 -28.04 17.04
C PRO A 295 -7.69 -27.68 16.52
N PRO A 296 -6.59 -28.06 17.23
CA PRO A 296 -5.21 -27.82 16.78
C PRO A 296 -4.89 -28.50 15.44
N VAL A 297 -5.44 -29.68 15.17
CA VAL A 297 -5.22 -30.42 13.92
C VAL A 297 -6.48 -30.36 13.08
N LEU A 298 -6.36 -29.85 11.87
CA LEU A 298 -7.42 -29.75 10.88
C LEU A 298 -7.34 -30.95 9.92
N THR A 299 -8.48 -31.43 9.47
CA THR A 299 -8.55 -32.55 8.51
C THR A 299 -8.91 -32.03 7.11
N ALA A 300 -8.27 -32.54 6.09
CA ALA A 300 -8.59 -32.18 4.69
C ALA A 300 -10.07 -32.47 4.38
N GLY A 301 -10.77 -31.48 3.80
CA GLY A 301 -12.18 -31.57 3.46
C GLY A 301 -13.15 -31.48 4.63
N SER A 302 -12.68 -31.21 5.85
CA SER A 302 -13.55 -31.02 7.01
C SER A 302 -14.24 -29.66 7.02
N HIS A 303 -15.33 -29.56 7.77
CA HIS A 303 -16.03 -28.29 8.01
C HIS A 303 -15.17 -27.28 8.79
N GLU A 304 -14.34 -27.78 9.71
CA GLU A 304 -13.41 -26.99 10.51
C GLU A 304 -12.37 -26.30 9.61
N LEU A 305 -11.89 -26.99 8.57
CA LEU A 305 -10.96 -26.39 7.59
C LEU A 305 -11.67 -25.29 6.78
N GLN A 306 -12.92 -25.52 6.36
CA GLN A 306 -13.69 -24.49 5.67
C GLN A 306 -13.92 -23.25 6.54
N LEU A 307 -14.25 -23.44 7.81
CA LEU A 307 -14.38 -22.34 8.76
C LEU A 307 -13.06 -21.58 8.98
N ALA A 308 -11.93 -22.27 9.02
CA ALA A 308 -10.63 -21.64 9.10
C ALA A 308 -10.34 -20.76 7.88
N ASP A 309 -10.61 -21.26 6.67
CA ASP A 309 -10.45 -20.54 5.42
C ASP A 309 -11.41 -19.32 5.33
N GLU A 310 -12.66 -19.47 5.76
CA GLU A 310 -13.68 -18.41 5.74
C GLU A 310 -13.47 -17.34 6.82
N SER A 311 -12.81 -17.68 7.93
CA SER A 311 -12.55 -16.74 9.04
C SER A 311 -11.47 -15.71 8.73
N GLY A 312 -10.79 -15.83 7.60
CA GLY A 312 -9.64 -14.95 7.23
C GLY A 312 -8.36 -15.27 8.02
N ALA A 313 -8.23 -16.51 8.55
CA ALA A 313 -7.00 -16.95 9.19
C ALA A 313 -5.82 -16.85 8.22
N GLN A 314 -4.70 -16.31 8.69
CA GLN A 314 -3.49 -16.25 7.89
C GLN A 314 -2.89 -17.65 7.76
N VAL A 315 -2.47 -18.00 6.55
CA VAL A 315 -1.95 -19.32 6.22
C VAL A 315 -0.47 -19.23 5.94
N PHE A 316 0.29 -20.14 6.55
CA PHE A 316 1.71 -20.31 6.29
C PHE A 316 1.96 -21.73 5.79
N GLU A 317 2.91 -21.88 4.90
CA GLU A 317 3.33 -23.19 4.38
C GLU A 317 4.82 -23.41 4.62
N PRO A 318 5.25 -24.64 4.97
CA PRO A 318 6.66 -24.91 5.15
C PRO A 318 7.41 -24.77 3.82
N MET A 319 8.59 -24.16 3.89
CA MET A 319 9.43 -23.91 2.72
C MET A 319 10.34 -25.13 2.40
N THR A 320 10.51 -26.02 3.37
CA THR A 320 11.35 -27.22 3.26
C THR A 320 10.65 -28.44 3.81
N ASP A 321 11.08 -29.62 3.41
CA ASP A 321 10.67 -30.89 4.00
C ASP A 321 11.47 -31.14 5.30
N ALA A 322 10.88 -31.88 6.25
CA ALA A 322 11.52 -32.23 7.50
C ALA A 322 11.15 -33.64 7.96
N THR A 323 11.98 -34.22 8.83
CA THR A 323 11.67 -35.43 9.58
C THR A 323 11.67 -35.10 11.07
N LEU A 324 10.57 -35.38 11.75
CA LEU A 324 10.30 -34.92 13.11
C LEU A 324 10.39 -36.07 14.11
N TYR A 325 10.82 -35.75 15.33
CA TYR A 325 11.02 -36.71 16.40
C TYR A 325 10.43 -36.22 17.71
N THR A 326 9.86 -37.12 18.51
CA THR A 326 9.26 -36.79 19.80
C THR A 326 10.25 -36.16 20.77
N ALA A 327 11.48 -36.68 20.79
CA ALA A 327 12.54 -36.16 21.65
C ALA A 327 12.95 -34.73 21.33
N HIS A 328 12.63 -34.23 20.13
CA HIS A 328 12.94 -32.87 19.72
C HIS A 328 11.81 -31.85 20.03
N ASN A 329 10.65 -32.27 20.54
CA ASN A 329 9.59 -31.33 20.92
C ASN A 329 10.03 -30.34 22.00
N ALA A 330 10.81 -30.80 23.01
CA ALA A 330 11.42 -29.95 24.02
C ALA A 330 12.66 -30.66 24.52
N ILE A 331 13.77 -30.00 24.52
CA ILE A 331 15.08 -30.52 24.88
C ILE A 331 15.65 -29.65 26.00
N ASP A 332 15.98 -30.26 27.09
CA ASP A 332 16.58 -29.57 28.23
C ASP A 332 18.07 -29.33 28.00
N PHE A 333 18.59 -28.23 28.51
CA PHE A 333 20.02 -27.98 28.55
C PHE A 333 20.67 -28.74 29.70
N TYR A 334 21.90 -29.21 29.51
CA TYR A 334 22.67 -29.83 30.54
C TYR A 334 23.64 -28.83 31.20
N CYS A 335 23.42 -28.55 32.49
CA CYS A 335 24.13 -27.48 33.21
C CYS A 335 25.35 -27.96 33.98
N TRP A 336 25.79 -29.21 33.83
CA TRP A 336 26.95 -29.77 34.52
C TRP A 336 26.93 -29.58 36.05
N SER A 337 25.72 -29.70 36.64
CA SER A 337 25.47 -29.48 38.08
C SER A 337 25.64 -28.02 38.56
N ASP A 338 25.79 -27.06 37.67
CA ASP A 338 25.82 -25.65 38.02
C ASP A 338 24.39 -25.14 38.26
N ALA A 339 24.12 -24.65 39.46
CA ALA A 339 22.81 -24.14 39.86
C ALA A 339 22.49 -22.73 39.23
N ARG A 340 23.48 -22.04 38.66
CA ARG A 340 23.34 -20.71 38.06
C ARG A 340 24.08 -20.65 36.72
N CYS A 341 23.78 -21.59 35.86
CA CYS A 341 24.35 -21.68 34.53
C CYS A 341 23.72 -20.70 33.57
N CYS A 342 24.45 -19.68 33.16
CA CYS A 342 24.03 -18.78 32.08
C CYS A 342 25.07 -18.81 30.95
N ARG A 343 24.62 -18.79 29.72
CA ARG A 343 25.47 -18.65 28.54
C ARG A 343 25.55 -17.18 28.14
N PRO A 344 26.76 -16.60 28.04
CA PRO A 344 26.88 -15.19 27.64
C PRO A 344 26.46 -14.96 26.17
N ALA A 345 26.15 -13.75 25.85
CA ALA A 345 25.99 -13.32 24.44
C ALA A 345 27.29 -13.66 23.66
N GLY A 346 27.15 -14.01 22.38
CA GLY A 346 28.26 -14.47 21.55
C GLY A 346 28.60 -15.97 21.66
N THR A 347 27.94 -16.73 22.54
CA THR A 347 28.12 -18.19 22.64
C THR A 347 27.65 -18.89 21.35
N VAL A 348 28.42 -19.91 20.92
CA VAL A 348 28.16 -20.75 19.72
C VAL A 348 28.14 -22.25 20.03
N SER A 349 28.07 -22.65 21.31
CA SER A 349 28.03 -24.06 21.73
C SER A 349 27.27 -24.25 23.03
N ALA A 350 26.64 -25.40 23.20
CA ALA A 350 25.95 -25.80 24.41
C ALA A 350 25.94 -27.33 24.56
N THR A 351 25.55 -27.81 25.74
CA THR A 351 25.30 -29.23 26.00
C THR A 351 23.81 -29.42 26.26
N LEU A 352 23.22 -30.39 25.60
CA LEU A 352 21.83 -30.80 25.78
C LEU A 352 21.77 -32.04 26.68
N ALA A 353 20.72 -32.18 27.45
CA ALA A 353 20.43 -33.34 28.25
C ALA A 353 19.89 -34.48 27.37
N GLY A 354 20.41 -35.72 27.61
CA GLY A 354 19.97 -36.92 26.92
C GLY A 354 20.78 -37.24 25.67
N HIS A 355 20.57 -38.45 25.20
CA HIS A 355 21.15 -38.95 23.95
C HIS A 355 20.20 -38.67 22.78
N LEU A 356 20.60 -37.78 21.88
CA LEU A 356 19.79 -37.32 20.75
C LEU A 356 20.44 -37.76 19.40
N PRO A 357 20.39 -39.05 19.04
CA PRO A 357 21.08 -39.57 17.85
C PRO A 357 20.50 -39.11 16.53
N ASN A 358 19.24 -38.60 16.52
CA ASN A 358 18.55 -38.12 15.34
C ASN A 358 18.75 -36.62 15.08
N LEU A 359 19.39 -35.91 16.03
CA LEU A 359 19.77 -34.51 15.83
C LEU A 359 21.03 -34.46 14.97
N GLN A 360 21.06 -33.65 13.95
CA GLN A 360 22.13 -33.63 12.95
C GLN A 360 22.59 -32.19 12.68
N ALA A 361 23.81 -32.06 12.14
CA ALA A 361 24.27 -30.80 11.60
C ALA A 361 23.34 -30.36 10.45
N GLY A 362 22.95 -29.08 10.46
CA GLY A 362 21.95 -28.51 9.55
C GLY A 362 20.57 -28.38 10.15
N ASP A 363 20.24 -29.09 11.23
CA ASP A 363 18.99 -28.92 11.95
C ASP A 363 18.90 -27.53 12.60
N ILE A 364 17.70 -27.02 12.75
CA ILE A 364 17.43 -25.77 13.43
C ILE A 364 16.92 -26.07 14.83
N LEU A 365 17.53 -25.43 15.81
CA LEU A 365 16.98 -25.36 17.16
C LEU A 365 16.57 -23.93 17.48
N LEU A 366 15.52 -23.79 18.28
CA LEU A 366 15.09 -22.50 18.80
C LEU A 366 15.24 -22.52 20.30
N PHE A 367 16.10 -21.67 20.86
CA PHE A 367 16.29 -21.50 22.28
C PHE A 367 15.31 -20.48 22.81
N GLN A 368 14.69 -20.79 23.95
CA GLN A 368 13.75 -19.85 24.59
C GLN A 368 13.81 -19.96 26.11
N GLU A 369 13.68 -18.82 26.75
CA GLU A 369 13.41 -18.74 28.17
C GLU A 369 11.96 -19.11 28.45
N VAL A 370 11.68 -19.99 29.38
CA VAL A 370 10.36 -20.49 29.73
C VAL A 370 9.95 -20.22 31.16
N LEU A 371 10.90 -19.85 32.03
CA LEU A 371 10.70 -19.46 33.44
C LEU A 371 11.46 -18.16 33.69
N GLY A 372 10.88 -17.27 34.50
CA GLY A 372 11.63 -16.11 35.02
C GLY A 372 12.78 -16.59 35.92
N PRO A 373 14.07 -16.23 35.69
CA PRO A 373 15.20 -16.71 36.41
C PRO A 373 15.19 -16.35 37.90
N ASP A 374 14.52 -15.29 38.31
CA ASP A 374 14.44 -14.78 39.69
C ASP A 374 13.17 -15.27 40.43
N THR A 375 12.09 -15.50 39.70
CA THR A 375 10.79 -15.86 40.29
C THR A 375 10.43 -17.34 40.15
N GLY A 376 10.87 -17.97 39.04
CA GLY A 376 10.47 -19.32 38.66
C GLY A 376 9.09 -19.42 38.02
N GLU A 377 8.43 -18.29 37.82
CA GLU A 377 7.11 -18.23 37.19
C GLU A 377 7.21 -18.17 35.67
N ARG A 378 6.30 -18.83 34.96
CA ARG A 378 6.24 -18.81 33.50
C ARG A 378 5.86 -17.43 32.94
N ALA A 379 5.09 -16.66 33.71
CA ALA A 379 4.63 -15.34 33.30
C ALA A 379 5.76 -14.31 33.26
N ASP A 380 6.84 -14.57 34.00
CA ASP A 380 8.01 -13.69 34.15
C ASP A 380 9.16 -14.07 33.21
N ALA A 381 8.98 -15.10 32.37
CA ALA A 381 9.93 -15.45 31.33
C ALA A 381 10.01 -14.34 30.28
N ASP A 382 11.24 -13.92 29.95
CA ASP A 382 11.44 -12.85 28.96
C ASP A 382 11.17 -13.35 27.53
N PRO A 383 10.11 -12.86 26.85
CA PRO A 383 9.82 -13.25 25.48
C PRO A 383 10.87 -12.77 24.46
N ALA A 384 11.74 -11.84 24.82
CA ALA A 384 12.85 -11.39 24.00
C ALA A 384 14.04 -12.39 24.01
N HIS A 385 14.11 -13.25 25.03
CA HIS A 385 15.13 -14.28 25.13
C HIS A 385 14.77 -15.52 24.29
N ARG A 386 14.62 -15.30 22.96
CA ARG A 386 14.35 -16.35 21.97
C ARG A 386 15.21 -16.14 20.74
N CYS A 387 15.91 -17.19 20.32
CA CYS A 387 16.68 -17.15 19.07
C CYS A 387 16.68 -18.51 18.38
N ALA A 388 16.71 -18.50 17.05
CA ALA A 388 16.90 -19.68 16.23
C ALA A 388 18.37 -19.81 15.88
N VAL A 389 18.91 -21.02 15.99
CA VAL A 389 20.29 -21.34 15.61
C VAL A 389 20.33 -22.55 14.70
N ARG A 390 21.24 -22.55 13.73
CA ARG A 390 21.46 -23.70 12.87
C ARG A 390 22.69 -24.47 13.31
N LEU A 391 22.53 -25.76 13.59
CA LEU A 391 23.59 -26.60 14.06
C LEU A 391 24.64 -26.81 12.98
N SER A 392 25.91 -26.56 13.33
CA SER A 392 27.09 -26.84 12.52
C SER A 392 27.71 -28.18 12.85
N ALA A 393 27.61 -28.61 14.14
CA ALA A 393 28.05 -29.91 14.58
C ALA A 393 27.16 -30.42 15.73
N VAL A 394 26.96 -31.72 15.74
CA VAL A 394 26.26 -32.46 16.81
C VAL A 394 27.09 -33.67 17.18
N ASN A 395 27.37 -33.84 18.48
CA ASN A 395 28.11 -34.95 19.02
C ASN A 395 27.27 -35.64 20.11
N ALA A 396 26.56 -36.71 19.74
CA ALA A 396 25.70 -37.48 20.62
C ALA A 396 26.36 -38.78 21.11
N ALA A 397 27.50 -39.18 20.51
CA ALA A 397 28.17 -40.45 20.79
C ALA A 397 29.68 -40.28 20.84
N ASP A 398 30.38 -41.16 21.59
CA ASP A 398 31.83 -41.23 21.60
C ASP A 398 32.41 -41.83 20.30
N GLY A 399 33.73 -41.82 20.15
CA GLY A 399 34.42 -42.39 18.99
C GLY A 399 34.18 -43.88 18.76
N SER A 400 33.56 -44.60 19.71
CA SER A 400 33.17 -45.99 19.64
C SER A 400 31.68 -46.21 19.35
N GLY A 401 30.89 -45.11 19.23
CA GLY A 401 29.46 -45.14 18.96
C GLY A 401 28.56 -45.31 20.18
N ASN A 402 29.13 -45.22 21.40
CA ASN A 402 28.30 -45.24 22.62
C ASN A 402 27.78 -43.84 22.93
N PRO A 403 26.59 -43.71 23.58
CA PRO A 403 26.10 -42.42 24.02
C PRO A 403 27.11 -41.61 24.81
N LEU A 404 27.26 -40.32 24.51
CA LEU A 404 28.07 -39.42 25.33
C LEU A 404 27.46 -39.31 26.73
N VAL A 405 28.28 -39.34 27.75
CA VAL A 405 27.80 -39.26 29.13
C VAL A 405 28.65 -38.27 29.95
N ASP A 406 28.06 -37.67 30.96
CA ASP A 406 28.78 -36.98 32.02
C ASP A 406 29.61 -38.04 32.79
N PRO A 407 30.94 -37.87 32.89
CA PRO A 407 31.79 -38.84 33.64
C PRO A 407 31.49 -38.87 35.15
N LEU A 408 30.72 -37.93 35.70
CA LEU A 408 30.30 -37.94 37.12
C LEU A 408 29.09 -38.84 37.31
N PRO A 409 29.17 -39.95 38.02
CA PRO A 409 28.03 -40.84 38.24
C PRO A 409 27.00 -40.20 39.18
N ASN A 410 25.75 -40.48 38.93
CA ASN A 410 24.63 -40.19 39.83
C ASN A 410 24.75 -41.02 41.14
N GLY A 411 23.98 -40.67 42.18
CA GLY A 411 23.94 -41.37 43.42
C GLY A 411 23.51 -42.86 43.34
N ASP A 412 22.89 -43.28 42.22
CA ASP A 412 22.51 -44.66 41.90
C ASP A 412 23.55 -45.39 41.02
N GLY A 413 24.67 -44.72 40.68
CA GLY A 413 25.72 -45.26 39.82
C GLY A 413 25.46 -45.16 38.32
N SER A 414 24.32 -44.58 37.89
CA SER A 414 24.07 -44.26 36.48
C SER A 414 24.82 -43.00 36.04
N PHE A 415 24.96 -42.83 34.73
CA PHE A 415 25.56 -41.62 34.14
C PHE A 415 24.50 -40.85 33.33
N ASN A 416 24.54 -39.54 33.44
CA ASN A 416 23.65 -38.70 32.63
C ASN A 416 24.14 -38.72 31.17
N GLN A 417 23.25 -39.10 30.26
CA GLN A 417 23.53 -39.00 28.81
C GLN A 417 23.46 -37.55 28.38
N ILE A 418 24.34 -37.14 27.49
CA ILE A 418 24.41 -35.76 26.98
C ILE A 418 24.63 -35.76 25.49
N THR A 419 24.29 -34.62 24.86
CA THR A 419 24.59 -34.35 23.47
C THR A 419 25.19 -32.94 23.35
N GLU A 420 26.40 -32.86 22.82
CA GLU A 420 27.07 -31.58 22.59
C GLU A 420 26.67 -31.03 21.22
N ILE A 421 26.37 -29.73 21.19
CA ILE A 421 25.98 -29.01 19.98
C ILE A 421 26.83 -27.78 19.76
N GLN A 422 27.07 -27.48 18.49
CA GLN A 422 27.69 -26.24 18.05
C GLN A 422 26.86 -25.68 16.89
N TRP A 423 26.81 -24.35 16.77
CA TRP A 423 26.13 -23.67 15.71
C TRP A 423 27.03 -22.63 15.05
N GLN A 424 26.53 -22.00 14.01
CA GLN A 424 27.29 -21.06 13.22
C GLN A 424 27.54 -19.76 13.97
N ALA A 425 28.68 -19.10 13.70
CA ALA A 425 29.05 -17.85 14.35
C ALA A 425 28.07 -16.70 14.07
N GLU A 426 27.43 -16.73 12.90
CA GLU A 426 26.39 -15.78 12.49
C GLU A 426 25.10 -15.90 13.30
N ASP A 427 24.86 -17.08 13.89
CA ASP A 427 23.73 -17.37 14.77
C ASP A 427 24.15 -17.34 16.27
N ALA A 428 25.32 -16.74 16.60
CA ALA A 428 25.76 -16.60 17.99
C ALA A 428 24.68 -15.93 18.84
N LEU A 429 24.55 -16.37 20.12
CA LEU A 429 23.50 -15.85 21.00
C LEU A 429 23.52 -14.31 21.04
N PRO A 430 22.45 -13.63 20.75
CA PRO A 430 22.41 -12.17 20.77
C PRO A 430 22.24 -11.59 22.19
N PHE A 431 21.91 -12.42 23.16
CA PHE A 431 21.67 -12.07 24.56
C PHE A 431 22.23 -13.16 25.50
N PRO A 432 22.44 -12.85 26.77
CA PRO A 432 22.75 -13.88 27.76
C PRO A 432 21.55 -14.81 27.98
N LEU A 433 21.74 -16.11 27.92
CA LEU A 433 20.69 -17.12 28.11
C LEU A 433 20.91 -17.89 29.38
N CYS A 434 20.05 -17.74 30.38
CA CYS A 434 20.12 -18.50 31.63
C CYS A 434 19.48 -19.87 31.45
N LEU A 435 20.25 -20.94 31.76
CA LEU A 435 19.80 -22.32 31.62
C LEU A 435 19.26 -22.87 32.94
N SER A 436 19.91 -22.48 34.06
CA SER A 436 19.50 -22.75 35.44
C SER A 436 19.67 -21.50 36.29
N SER A 437 18.88 -21.36 37.36
CA SER A 437 18.96 -20.24 38.29
C SER A 437 18.57 -20.67 39.70
N VAL A 438 18.71 -19.75 40.64
CA VAL A 438 18.14 -19.88 41.99
C VAL A 438 17.26 -18.65 42.18
N THR A 439 15.98 -18.87 42.49
CA THR A 439 15.03 -17.78 42.73
C THR A 439 15.57 -16.83 43.82
N ASP A 440 15.09 -15.59 43.77
CA ASP A 440 15.44 -14.61 44.78
C ASP A 440 14.93 -15.02 46.20
N ALA A 441 15.37 -14.30 47.23
CA ALA A 441 14.98 -14.60 48.61
C ALA A 441 13.47 -14.40 48.87
N ALA A 442 12.80 -13.53 48.13
CA ALA A 442 11.37 -13.31 48.23
C ALA A 442 10.56 -14.51 47.69
N HIS A 443 11.12 -15.23 46.74
CA HIS A 443 10.53 -16.43 46.12
C HIS A 443 11.17 -17.74 46.68
N GLY A 444 11.83 -17.66 47.85
CA GLY A 444 12.23 -18.81 48.63
C GLY A 444 13.58 -19.42 48.30
N ALA A 445 14.42 -18.78 47.47
CA ALA A 445 15.76 -19.23 47.07
C ALA A 445 15.79 -20.70 46.57
N VAL A 446 14.82 -21.08 45.74
CA VAL A 446 14.65 -22.44 45.22
C VAL A 446 15.49 -22.61 43.94
N PRO A 447 16.25 -23.69 43.81
CA PRO A 447 16.94 -24.01 42.57
C PRO A 447 15.94 -24.26 41.41
N LEU A 448 16.16 -23.60 40.29
CA LEU A 448 15.42 -23.78 39.07
C LEU A 448 16.27 -24.51 38.04
N ALA A 449 15.78 -25.63 37.55
CA ALA A 449 16.28 -26.24 36.33
C ALA A 449 15.41 -25.80 35.16
N ASN A 450 16.00 -25.85 33.98
CA ASN A 450 15.25 -25.59 32.73
C ASN A 450 14.59 -24.19 32.66
N VAL A 451 15.32 -23.15 33.12
CA VAL A 451 14.91 -21.75 32.93
C VAL A 451 14.74 -21.46 31.46
N SER A 452 15.66 -22.00 30.66
CA SER A 452 15.55 -22.00 29.18
C SER A 452 15.60 -23.42 28.65
N ILE A 453 14.93 -23.64 27.51
CA ILE A 453 14.90 -24.92 26.78
C ILE A 453 15.26 -24.73 25.33
N ALA A 454 15.70 -25.81 24.68
CA ALA A 454 15.82 -25.85 23.22
C ALA A 454 14.63 -26.58 22.60
N LEU A 455 13.99 -25.93 21.63
CA LEU A 455 12.93 -26.50 20.80
C LEU A 455 13.55 -27.00 19.51
N GLY A 456 13.32 -28.26 19.19
CA GLY A 456 13.59 -28.82 17.86
C GLY A 456 12.30 -28.98 17.07
N ASN A 457 12.33 -29.81 16.00
CA ASN A 457 11.22 -29.90 15.04
C ASN A 457 10.84 -28.55 14.47
N ILE A 458 11.84 -27.70 14.23
CA ILE A 458 11.67 -26.34 13.71
C ILE A 458 11.74 -26.37 12.21
N VAL A 459 10.77 -25.74 11.54
CA VAL A 459 10.73 -25.58 10.10
C VAL A 459 10.53 -24.10 9.75
N LEU A 460 11.16 -23.67 8.66
CA LEU A 460 10.89 -22.35 8.12
C LEU A 460 9.58 -22.37 7.33
N ALA A 461 8.71 -21.45 7.62
CA ALA A 461 7.44 -21.28 6.90
C ALA A 461 7.28 -19.83 6.45
N ASP A 462 6.64 -19.65 5.32
CA ASP A 462 6.32 -18.34 4.78
C ASP A 462 4.81 -18.16 4.57
N HIS A 463 4.38 -16.92 4.64
CA HIS A 463 2.98 -16.55 4.48
C HIS A 463 2.51 -16.76 3.05
N GLY A 464 1.39 -17.46 2.89
CA GLY A 464 0.71 -17.71 1.62
C GLY A 464 0.12 -19.11 1.56
N ARG A 465 -1.02 -19.23 0.87
CA ARG A 465 -1.74 -20.46 0.63
C ARG A 465 -1.61 -20.90 -0.84
N SER A 466 -1.15 -22.09 -1.09
CA SER A 466 -1.05 -22.67 -2.43
C SER A 466 -2.42 -22.98 -3.03
N ILE A 467 -2.63 -22.56 -4.27
CA ILE A 467 -3.73 -22.89 -5.15
C ILE A 467 -3.13 -23.68 -6.32
N GLU A 468 -3.63 -24.87 -6.56
CA GLU A 468 -3.12 -25.75 -7.61
C GLU A 468 -4.14 -25.93 -8.72
N GLY A 469 -3.67 -25.89 -9.96
CA GLY A 469 -4.43 -26.30 -11.15
C GLY A 469 -5.59 -25.39 -11.53
N GLU A 470 -5.52 -24.09 -11.27
CA GLU A 470 -6.53 -23.15 -11.78
C GLU A 470 -6.52 -23.13 -13.31
N ASP A 471 -7.67 -23.40 -13.92
CA ASP A 471 -7.86 -23.36 -15.36
C ASP A 471 -8.02 -21.90 -15.82
N LEU A 472 -7.03 -21.38 -16.52
CA LEU A 472 -7.05 -20.02 -17.07
C LEU A 472 -7.75 -19.95 -18.45
N GLY A 473 -8.20 -21.09 -18.97
CA GLY A 473 -8.91 -21.20 -20.24
C GLY A 473 -8.02 -21.50 -21.44
N ILE A 474 -8.62 -21.38 -22.61
CA ILE A 474 -7.99 -21.71 -23.89
C ILE A 474 -7.71 -20.43 -24.66
N VAL A 475 -6.52 -20.33 -25.24
CA VAL A 475 -6.13 -19.21 -26.12
C VAL A 475 -7.07 -19.16 -27.34
N PRO A 476 -7.76 -18.03 -27.57
CA PRO A 476 -8.70 -17.91 -28.67
C PRO A 476 -8.04 -18.06 -30.04
N GLU A 477 -8.85 -18.37 -31.04
CA GLU A 477 -8.40 -18.38 -32.43
C GLU A 477 -8.22 -16.94 -32.96
N PRO A 478 -7.29 -16.73 -33.90
CA PRO A 478 -7.12 -15.44 -34.56
C PRO A 478 -8.41 -15.01 -35.28
N THR A 479 -8.73 -13.71 -35.18
CA THR A 479 -9.89 -13.13 -35.83
C THR A 479 -9.52 -12.47 -37.16
N LEU A 480 -10.36 -12.67 -38.18
CA LEU A 480 -10.19 -12.00 -39.46
C LEU A 480 -10.68 -10.55 -39.35
N ALA A 481 -9.78 -9.58 -39.46
CA ALA A 481 -10.13 -8.18 -39.57
C ALA A 481 -10.00 -7.70 -41.00
N LEU A 482 -11.01 -6.97 -41.46
CA LEU A 482 -10.99 -6.30 -42.74
C LEU A 482 -10.42 -4.89 -42.52
N ALA A 483 -9.11 -4.70 -42.73
CA ALA A 483 -8.47 -3.42 -42.64
C ALA A 483 -8.74 -2.62 -43.93
N GLN A 484 -9.47 -1.48 -43.81
CA GLN A 484 -9.55 -0.51 -44.90
C GLN A 484 -8.25 0.27 -44.95
N GLY A 485 -7.49 0.14 -46.02
CA GLY A 485 -6.27 0.92 -46.27
C GLY A 485 -6.56 2.41 -46.24
N GLY A 486 -5.66 3.19 -45.62
CA GLY A 486 -5.88 4.59 -45.26
C GLY A 486 -6.40 5.50 -46.38
N GLY A 487 -7.58 6.04 -46.20
CA GLY A 487 -8.09 7.25 -46.84
C GLY A 487 -8.65 7.08 -48.25
N ASP A 488 -8.36 6.03 -48.98
CA ASP A 488 -8.91 5.81 -50.34
C ASP A 488 -10.07 4.81 -50.26
N ARG A 489 -11.29 5.32 -50.53
CA ARG A 489 -12.52 4.51 -50.57
C ARG A 489 -12.54 3.42 -51.65
N CYS A 490 -11.57 3.46 -52.58
CA CYS A 490 -11.41 2.49 -53.64
C CYS A 490 -10.24 1.54 -53.43
N ALA A 491 -9.50 1.63 -52.30
CA ALA A 491 -8.44 0.68 -52.01
C ALA A 491 -9.06 -0.72 -51.70
N PRO A 492 -8.49 -1.80 -52.25
CA PRO A 492 -9.00 -3.13 -51.91
C PRO A 492 -8.80 -3.40 -50.42
N VAL A 493 -9.89 -3.90 -49.80
CA VAL A 493 -9.85 -4.32 -48.40
C VAL A 493 -8.93 -5.55 -48.28
N THR A 494 -7.83 -5.41 -47.62
CA THR A 494 -6.90 -6.54 -47.40
C THR A 494 -7.30 -7.25 -46.08
N PRO A 495 -7.72 -8.48 -46.10
CA PRO A 495 -7.99 -9.22 -44.88
C PRO A 495 -6.69 -9.43 -44.11
N ALA A 496 -6.68 -9.03 -42.85
CA ALA A 496 -5.57 -9.26 -41.92
C ALA A 496 -6.03 -10.16 -40.78
N MET A 497 -5.27 -11.19 -40.48
CA MET A 497 -5.49 -12.01 -39.29
C MET A 497 -4.98 -11.23 -38.06
N LEU A 498 -5.88 -10.87 -37.16
CA LEU A 498 -5.50 -10.31 -35.87
C LEU A 498 -5.19 -11.44 -34.90
N PRO A 499 -4.00 -11.42 -34.28
CA PRO A 499 -3.66 -12.40 -33.27
C PRO A 499 -4.62 -12.30 -32.07
N PRO A 500 -4.89 -13.42 -31.38
CA PRO A 500 -5.78 -13.43 -30.24
C PRO A 500 -5.19 -12.61 -29.10
N ARG A 501 -6.06 -11.98 -28.33
CA ARG A 501 -5.71 -11.44 -27.03
C ARG A 501 -6.00 -12.48 -25.96
N PHE A 502 -4.96 -12.88 -25.25
CA PHE A 502 -5.06 -13.76 -24.10
C PHE A 502 -4.36 -13.12 -22.92
N SER A 503 -5.14 -12.69 -21.94
CA SER A 503 -4.68 -11.94 -20.76
C SER A 503 -5.53 -12.35 -19.57
N PRO A 504 -5.37 -13.60 -19.08
CA PRO A 504 -6.20 -14.11 -18.00
C PRO A 504 -5.89 -13.41 -16.68
N VAL A 505 -6.91 -13.33 -15.83
CA VAL A 505 -6.82 -12.80 -14.47
C VAL A 505 -6.95 -13.96 -13.49
N LEU A 506 -6.09 -14.01 -12.48
CA LEU A 506 -6.18 -15.04 -11.43
C LEU A 506 -7.44 -14.85 -10.59
N ALA A 507 -8.12 -15.94 -10.26
CA ALA A 507 -9.36 -15.91 -9.51
C ALA A 507 -9.18 -15.52 -8.04
N ASN A 508 -8.00 -15.76 -7.47
CA ASN A 508 -7.72 -15.49 -6.07
C ASN A 508 -6.62 -14.42 -5.91
N ALA A 509 -6.80 -13.54 -4.94
CA ALA A 509 -5.93 -12.41 -4.63
C ALA A 509 -5.72 -12.27 -3.10
N PRO A 510 -4.65 -11.59 -2.65
CA PRO A 510 -3.51 -11.10 -3.42
C PRO A 510 -2.50 -12.20 -3.76
N LEU A 511 -1.87 -12.13 -4.92
CA LEU A 511 -0.80 -13.05 -5.30
C LEU A 511 0.43 -12.86 -4.39
N THR A 512 0.96 -13.96 -3.87
CA THR A 512 2.16 -13.93 -3.03
C THR A 512 3.39 -13.49 -3.83
N GLN A 513 4.10 -12.52 -3.29
CA GLN A 513 5.44 -12.14 -3.71
C GLN A 513 6.43 -12.70 -2.68
N ALA A 514 7.28 -13.61 -3.10
CA ALA A 514 8.20 -14.29 -2.20
C ALA A 514 9.66 -14.00 -2.58
N ALA A 515 10.47 -13.63 -1.60
CA ALA A 515 11.90 -13.52 -1.82
C ALA A 515 12.52 -14.92 -2.00
N PRO A 516 13.54 -15.08 -2.84
CA PRO A 516 14.18 -16.36 -3.04
C PRO A 516 14.80 -16.87 -1.73
N LEU A 517 14.81 -18.19 -1.55
CA LEU A 517 15.48 -18.87 -0.46
C LEU A 517 16.48 -19.85 -1.06
N ALA A 518 17.71 -19.84 -0.57
CA ALA A 518 18.69 -20.83 -0.99
C ALA A 518 18.32 -22.21 -0.41
N VAL A 519 17.96 -23.14 -1.29
CA VAL A 519 17.55 -24.50 -0.94
C VAL A 519 18.29 -25.52 -1.80
N ASP A 520 18.59 -26.67 -1.19
CA ASP A 520 19.12 -27.83 -1.88
C ASP A 520 17.96 -28.81 -2.14
N VAL A 521 17.83 -29.25 -3.38
CA VAL A 521 16.82 -30.25 -3.77
C VAL A 521 17.53 -31.54 -4.12
N ASP A 522 17.27 -32.61 -3.38
CA ASP A 522 17.80 -33.92 -3.69
C ASP A 522 17.23 -34.40 -5.05
N ALA A 523 18.11 -34.75 -5.99
CA ALA A 523 17.75 -35.09 -7.36
C ALA A 523 16.88 -36.34 -7.45
N LEU A 524 17.05 -37.30 -6.51
CA LEU A 524 16.37 -38.59 -6.50
C LEU A 524 15.09 -38.57 -5.67
N THR A 525 15.19 -38.04 -4.43
CA THR A 525 14.07 -38.06 -3.49
C THR A 525 13.16 -36.84 -3.61
N LYS A 526 13.61 -35.79 -4.34
CA LYS A 526 12.93 -34.50 -4.45
C LYS A 526 12.66 -33.83 -3.09
N VAL A 527 13.43 -34.13 -2.06
CA VAL A 527 13.37 -33.52 -0.74
C VAL A 527 14.03 -32.16 -0.79
N TRP A 528 13.35 -31.15 -0.27
CA TRP A 528 13.81 -29.76 -0.18
C TRP A 528 14.41 -29.51 1.20
N ARG A 529 15.63 -28.98 1.26
CA ARG A 529 16.34 -28.62 2.48
C ARG A 529 16.93 -27.22 2.36
N LEU A 530 17.12 -26.53 3.47
CA LEU A 530 17.90 -25.29 3.48
C LEU A 530 19.32 -25.57 2.97
N HIS A 531 19.85 -24.69 2.11
CA HIS A 531 21.19 -24.81 1.56
C HIS A 531 22.24 -25.03 2.64
N ALA A 532 23.14 -25.96 2.42
CA ALA A 532 24.21 -26.25 3.37
C ALA A 532 25.04 -24.98 3.61
N GLY A 533 25.21 -24.61 4.89
CA GLY A 533 25.95 -23.41 5.28
C GLY A 533 25.13 -22.12 5.38
N LEU A 534 23.83 -22.11 5.05
CA LEU A 534 22.97 -20.95 5.30
C LEU A 534 22.65 -20.83 6.81
N PRO A 535 23.01 -19.75 7.52
CA PRO A 535 22.65 -19.56 8.94
C PRO A 535 21.12 -19.41 9.10
N ALA A 536 20.62 -19.67 10.31
CA ALA A 536 19.20 -19.46 10.61
C ALA A 536 18.82 -17.96 10.49
N SER A 537 19.70 -17.08 10.93
CA SER A 537 19.53 -15.61 10.80
C SER A 537 19.44 -15.14 9.35
N ALA A 538 20.27 -15.70 8.45
CA ALA A 538 20.25 -15.35 7.03
C ALA A 538 18.97 -15.83 6.31
N ALA A 539 18.38 -16.94 6.75
CA ALA A 539 17.10 -17.40 6.22
C ALA A 539 15.94 -16.43 6.52
N MET A 540 16.09 -15.59 7.54
CA MET A 540 15.13 -14.55 7.96
C MET A 540 15.48 -13.16 7.43
N THR A 541 16.52 -13.02 6.61
CA THR A 541 16.98 -11.74 6.04
C THR A 541 16.92 -11.78 4.52
N TRP A 542 16.20 -10.87 3.92
CA TRP A 542 16.07 -10.74 2.46
C TRP A 542 15.72 -9.30 2.08
N SER A 543 15.84 -8.97 0.79
CA SER A 543 15.36 -7.72 0.22
C SER A 543 13.98 -7.92 -0.42
N ALA A 544 13.02 -7.05 -0.13
CA ALA A 544 11.72 -7.05 -0.79
C ALA A 544 11.82 -6.78 -2.31
N HIS A 545 12.93 -6.15 -2.77
CA HIS A 545 13.18 -5.97 -4.21
C HIS A 545 13.49 -7.28 -4.95
N ASP A 546 13.95 -8.32 -4.23
CA ASP A 546 14.23 -9.64 -4.80
C ASP A 546 12.99 -10.53 -4.85
N ALA A 547 11.88 -10.08 -4.28
CA ALA A 547 10.63 -10.82 -4.28
C ALA A 547 10.13 -11.03 -5.72
N ARG A 548 9.66 -12.26 -5.98
CA ARG A 548 9.11 -12.70 -7.25
C ARG A 548 7.69 -13.22 -7.04
N PRO A 549 6.83 -13.12 -8.05
CA PRO A 549 5.49 -13.72 -7.96
C PRO A 549 5.60 -15.24 -7.81
N ALA A 550 4.97 -15.79 -6.79
CA ALA A 550 4.94 -17.22 -6.51
C ALA A 550 3.88 -17.90 -7.39
N ILE A 551 4.18 -18.06 -8.68
CA ILE A 551 3.29 -18.62 -9.70
C ILE A 551 4.09 -19.49 -10.67
N ALA A 552 3.49 -20.59 -11.08
CA ALA A 552 3.97 -21.44 -12.17
C ALA A 552 2.82 -21.63 -13.16
N LEU A 553 3.10 -21.51 -14.44
CA LEU A 553 2.13 -21.77 -15.51
C LEU A 553 2.53 -22.98 -16.31
N ASP A 554 1.55 -23.78 -16.70
CA ASP A 554 1.69 -24.90 -17.62
C ASP A 554 0.80 -24.66 -18.85
N GLU A 555 1.44 -24.62 -20.02
CA GLU A 555 0.77 -24.63 -21.33
C GLU A 555 0.58 -26.07 -21.78
N SER A 556 -0.61 -26.44 -22.12
CA SER A 556 -0.92 -27.74 -22.73
C SER A 556 -1.51 -27.58 -24.13
N LEU A 557 -0.86 -28.17 -25.11
CA LEU A 557 -1.34 -28.25 -26.50
C LEU A 557 -1.24 -29.71 -27.01
N GLY A 558 -2.36 -30.41 -27.09
CA GLY A 558 -2.38 -31.82 -27.35
C GLY A 558 -1.73 -32.63 -26.23
N THR A 559 -0.58 -33.26 -26.50
CA THR A 559 0.20 -34.03 -25.51
C THR A 559 1.45 -33.31 -25.04
N GLU A 560 1.71 -32.11 -25.55
CA GLU A 560 2.86 -31.31 -25.16
C GLU A 560 2.51 -30.42 -23.94
N HIS A 561 3.46 -30.38 -23.01
CA HIS A 561 3.40 -29.53 -21.81
C HIS A 561 4.62 -28.63 -21.76
N ILE A 562 4.43 -27.33 -21.62
CA ILE A 562 5.49 -26.33 -21.60
C ILE A 562 5.31 -25.47 -20.35
N ALA A 563 6.34 -25.42 -19.51
CA ALA A 563 6.37 -24.53 -18.37
C ALA A 563 6.71 -23.10 -18.83
N TRP A 564 6.05 -22.13 -18.21
CA TRP A 564 6.30 -20.70 -18.41
C TRP A 564 6.82 -20.09 -17.11
N GLU A 565 7.75 -19.15 -17.22
CA GLU A 565 8.40 -18.51 -16.08
C GLU A 565 7.99 -17.03 -15.95
N PRO A 566 7.74 -16.55 -14.71
CA PRO A 566 7.41 -15.18 -14.48
C PRO A 566 8.65 -14.29 -14.52
N GLU A 567 8.64 -13.27 -15.37
CA GLU A 567 9.68 -12.25 -15.45
C GLU A 567 9.14 -10.86 -15.08
N PRO A 568 10.00 -9.97 -14.61
CA PRO A 568 9.58 -8.60 -14.27
C PRO A 568 9.10 -7.80 -15.48
N ASP A 569 9.75 -8.02 -16.63
CA ASP A 569 9.41 -7.47 -17.93
C ASP A 569 9.90 -8.44 -19.02
N LEU A 570 9.58 -8.17 -20.28
CA LEU A 570 9.94 -9.01 -21.43
C LEU A 570 11.00 -8.36 -22.33
N LEU A 571 11.67 -7.31 -21.90
CA LEU A 571 12.61 -6.55 -22.77
C LEU A 571 13.81 -7.41 -23.19
N GLU A 572 14.27 -8.29 -22.30
CA GLU A 572 15.39 -9.20 -22.57
C GLU A 572 14.95 -10.59 -23.06
N SER A 573 13.64 -10.84 -23.06
CA SER A 573 13.10 -12.14 -23.50
C SER A 573 13.23 -12.31 -25.01
N SER A 574 13.81 -13.43 -25.43
CA SER A 574 13.85 -13.76 -26.86
C SER A 574 12.46 -14.06 -27.41
N ALA A 575 12.29 -13.95 -28.73
CA ALA A 575 11.00 -14.22 -29.40
C ALA A 575 10.40 -15.60 -29.13
N GLN A 576 11.21 -16.58 -28.68
CA GLN A 576 10.79 -17.94 -28.37
C GLN A 576 10.75 -18.25 -26.87
N ALA A 577 11.14 -17.31 -26.02
CA ALA A 577 11.16 -17.50 -24.57
C ALA A 577 9.72 -17.65 -24.03
N THR A 578 9.52 -18.63 -23.16
CA THR A 578 8.23 -18.89 -22.51
C THR A 578 8.11 -18.09 -21.21
N ASP A 579 8.26 -16.77 -21.34
CA ASP A 579 8.23 -15.82 -20.26
C ASP A 579 6.91 -15.05 -20.24
N PHE A 580 6.46 -14.69 -19.05
CA PHE A 580 5.28 -13.86 -18.88
C PHE A 580 5.47 -12.85 -17.75
N VAL A 581 4.67 -11.80 -17.74
CA VAL A 581 4.68 -10.77 -16.71
C VAL A 581 3.40 -10.84 -15.90
N VAL A 582 3.52 -10.70 -14.60
CA VAL A 582 2.39 -10.55 -13.69
C VAL A 582 2.15 -9.07 -13.41
N GLU A 583 0.99 -8.56 -13.79
CA GLU A 583 0.57 -7.18 -13.54
C GLU A 583 -0.45 -7.17 -12.41
N THR A 584 -0.05 -6.68 -11.23
CA THR A 584 -0.90 -6.60 -10.04
C THR A 584 -1.54 -5.22 -9.92
N GLU A 585 -2.82 -5.16 -9.52
CA GLU A 585 -3.55 -3.93 -9.20
C GLU A 585 -3.65 -3.72 -7.68
N TYR A 586 -4.17 -2.55 -7.25
CA TYR A 586 -4.30 -2.21 -5.82
C TYR A 586 -5.31 -3.07 -5.04
N ASP A 587 -6.25 -3.68 -5.73
CA ASP A 587 -7.18 -4.66 -5.14
C ASP A 587 -6.56 -6.05 -4.96
N GLY A 588 -5.29 -6.21 -5.33
CA GLY A 588 -4.54 -7.46 -5.30
C GLY A 588 -4.79 -8.36 -6.50
N SER A 589 -5.69 -8.02 -7.42
CA SER A 589 -5.91 -8.79 -8.65
C SER A 589 -4.64 -8.85 -9.50
N ALA A 590 -4.37 -10.00 -10.09
CA ALA A 590 -3.19 -10.23 -10.90
C ALA A 590 -3.59 -10.66 -12.32
N THR A 591 -3.17 -9.86 -13.30
CA THR A 591 -3.37 -10.14 -14.74
C THR A 591 -2.07 -10.66 -15.33
N LEU A 592 -2.16 -11.71 -16.14
CA LEU A 592 -1.00 -12.28 -16.80
C LEU A 592 -0.86 -11.71 -18.21
N ARG A 593 0.33 -11.20 -18.52
CA ARG A 593 0.68 -10.63 -19.83
C ARG A 593 1.79 -11.43 -20.47
N PHE A 594 1.56 -11.85 -21.70
CA PHE A 594 2.48 -12.66 -22.50
C PHE A 594 3.20 -11.82 -23.55
N GLY A 595 4.18 -12.44 -24.22
CA GLY A 595 4.93 -11.83 -25.28
C GLY A 595 4.15 -11.67 -26.60
N ASP A 596 4.80 -11.06 -27.58
CA ASP A 596 4.24 -10.70 -28.88
C ASP A 596 4.99 -11.32 -30.08
N ASP A 597 5.86 -12.33 -29.83
CA ASP A 597 6.79 -12.97 -30.78
C ASP A 597 7.97 -12.07 -31.16
N THR A 598 8.14 -10.92 -30.48
CA THR A 598 9.33 -10.10 -30.57
C THR A 598 10.07 -10.13 -29.23
N ASN A 599 9.35 -9.77 -28.16
CA ASN A 599 9.78 -9.85 -26.78
C ASN A 599 8.94 -10.92 -26.07
N GLY A 600 9.46 -12.11 -25.95
CA GLY A 600 8.75 -13.27 -25.43
C GLY A 600 7.80 -13.92 -26.46
N ARG A 601 7.58 -15.20 -26.29
CA ARG A 601 6.67 -15.99 -27.12
C ARG A 601 5.21 -15.60 -26.86
N ARG A 602 4.42 -15.55 -27.94
CA ARG A 602 2.97 -15.44 -27.85
C ARG A 602 2.35 -16.82 -27.59
N PRO A 603 1.36 -16.92 -26.67
CA PRO A 603 0.61 -18.14 -26.48
C PRO A 603 -0.03 -18.63 -27.78
N PRO A 604 0.16 -19.91 -28.19
CA PRO A 604 -0.42 -20.43 -29.43
C PRO A 604 -1.93 -20.63 -29.30
N SER A 605 -2.66 -20.35 -30.38
CA SER A 605 -4.11 -20.57 -30.42
C SER A 605 -4.47 -22.04 -30.13
N GLY A 606 -5.51 -22.24 -29.34
CA GLY A 606 -5.96 -23.57 -28.94
C GLY A 606 -5.20 -24.17 -27.75
N ALA A 607 -4.11 -23.56 -27.29
CA ALA A 607 -3.42 -23.98 -26.06
C ALA A 607 -4.27 -23.69 -24.84
N ARG A 608 -4.29 -24.59 -23.86
CA ARG A 608 -4.91 -24.42 -22.55
C ARG A 608 -3.83 -24.09 -21.53
N PHE A 609 -4.10 -23.09 -20.69
CA PHE A 609 -3.21 -22.71 -19.61
C PHE A 609 -3.80 -23.10 -18.25
N THR A 610 -2.94 -23.66 -17.40
CA THR A 610 -3.25 -23.90 -15.99
C THR A 610 -2.21 -23.22 -15.11
N ALA A 611 -2.66 -22.65 -13.99
CA ALA A 611 -1.81 -21.96 -13.03
C ALA A 611 -1.76 -22.69 -11.68
N GLY A 612 -0.55 -22.85 -11.14
CA GLY A 612 -0.32 -23.12 -9.74
C GLY A 612 0.30 -21.88 -9.09
N TYR A 613 -0.30 -21.33 -8.07
CA TYR A 613 0.18 -20.10 -7.45
C TYR A 613 -0.14 -20.01 -5.97
N ARG A 614 0.40 -19.01 -5.27
CA ARG A 614 0.15 -18.81 -3.85
C ARG A 614 -0.60 -17.50 -3.61
N VAL A 615 -1.45 -17.47 -2.57
CA VAL A 615 -2.29 -16.35 -2.17
C VAL A 615 -1.98 -15.95 -0.74
N GLY A 616 -1.64 -14.69 -0.55
CA GLY A 616 -1.23 -14.07 0.72
C GLY A 616 0.06 -13.27 0.54
N ASN A 617 0.01 -11.96 0.79
CA ASN A 617 1.11 -11.04 0.56
C ASN A 617 1.09 -9.90 1.57
N GLY A 618 2.18 -9.18 1.69
CA GLY A 618 2.25 -7.95 2.46
C GLY A 618 2.31 -8.13 3.98
N SER A 619 2.06 -7.04 4.68
CA SER A 619 2.15 -6.91 6.14
C SER A 619 1.14 -7.77 6.91
N MET A 620 0.09 -8.28 6.25
CA MET A 620 -0.89 -9.20 6.87
C MET A 620 -0.25 -10.49 7.38
N GLY A 621 0.89 -10.89 6.77
CA GLY A 621 1.68 -12.03 7.22
C GLY A 621 2.53 -11.76 8.45
N ASN A 622 2.70 -10.53 8.91
CA ASN A 622 3.49 -10.19 10.11
C ASN A 622 2.69 -10.48 11.38
N VAL A 623 2.52 -11.75 11.67
CA VAL A 623 1.76 -12.21 12.84
C VAL A 623 2.67 -12.34 14.08
N GLY A 624 2.09 -12.09 15.26
CA GLY A 624 2.83 -12.18 16.53
C GLY A 624 3.33 -13.58 16.86
N ALA A 625 4.20 -13.70 17.84
CA ALA A 625 4.63 -14.98 18.38
C ALA A 625 3.41 -15.75 18.97
N ALA A 626 3.45 -17.08 18.89
CA ALA A 626 2.43 -18.00 19.37
C ALA A 626 1.01 -17.78 18.77
N THR A 627 0.93 -17.19 17.59
CA THR A 627 -0.34 -17.00 16.87
C THR A 627 -0.68 -18.15 15.93
N LEU A 628 0.30 -18.87 15.38
CA LEU A 628 0.07 -20.10 14.62
C LEU A 628 -0.32 -21.22 15.57
N PHE A 629 -1.48 -21.82 15.31
CA PHE A 629 -2.04 -22.80 16.25
C PHE A 629 -2.62 -24.03 15.56
N HIS A 630 -3.20 -23.90 14.38
CA HIS A 630 -3.80 -25.02 13.68
C HIS A 630 -2.87 -25.55 12.60
N VAL A 631 -2.86 -26.86 12.41
CA VAL A 631 -2.10 -27.53 11.36
C VAL A 631 -2.99 -28.41 10.52
N LEU A 632 -2.85 -28.29 9.20
CA LEU A 632 -3.31 -29.27 8.22
C LEU A 632 -2.09 -30.06 7.77
N ALA A 633 -2.04 -31.35 8.08
CA ALA A 633 -0.96 -32.24 7.67
C ALA A 633 -1.49 -33.64 7.37
N SER A 634 -0.74 -34.41 6.59
CA SER A 634 -1.13 -35.77 6.19
C SER A 634 -0.86 -36.84 7.25
N ASP A 635 0.06 -36.61 8.17
CA ASP A 635 0.45 -37.57 9.23
C ASP A 635 -0.27 -37.29 10.55
N ALA A 636 -1.05 -38.25 11.01
CA ALA A 636 -1.85 -38.12 12.24
C ALA A 636 -1.01 -38.04 13.54
N ARG A 637 0.30 -38.29 13.46
CA ARG A 637 1.23 -38.17 14.61
C ARG A 637 1.62 -36.71 14.86
N ILE A 638 1.29 -35.78 13.95
CA ILE A 638 1.44 -34.35 14.18
C ILE A 638 0.29 -33.89 15.08
N THR A 639 0.58 -33.28 16.21
CA THR A 639 -0.41 -32.96 17.26
C THR A 639 -0.68 -31.47 17.41
N GLY A 640 0.21 -30.62 16.92
CA GLY A 640 0.06 -29.16 17.00
C GLY A 640 1.24 -28.41 16.45
N VAL A 641 1.08 -27.11 16.36
CA VAL A 641 2.13 -26.19 15.89
C VAL A 641 2.12 -24.93 16.71
N VAL A 642 3.27 -24.25 16.75
CA VAL A 642 3.42 -22.93 17.32
C VAL A 642 4.58 -22.20 16.62
N ASN A 643 4.46 -20.89 16.44
CA ASN A 643 5.58 -20.04 16.03
C ASN A 643 6.14 -19.34 17.28
N PRO A 644 7.29 -19.77 17.82
CA PRO A 644 7.85 -19.17 19.03
C PRO A 644 8.34 -17.73 18.82
N LEU A 645 8.70 -17.39 17.58
CA LEU A 645 9.08 -16.05 17.14
C LEU A 645 7.97 -15.43 16.31
N PRO A 646 7.84 -14.09 16.28
CA PRO A 646 6.92 -13.43 15.39
C PRO A 646 7.31 -13.67 13.92
N ALA A 647 6.32 -13.70 13.05
CA ALA A 647 6.56 -13.60 11.62
C ALA A 647 6.92 -12.17 11.24
N SER A 648 7.89 -12.01 10.37
CA SER A 648 8.42 -10.70 9.97
C SER A 648 8.79 -10.66 8.48
N GLY A 649 9.09 -9.46 7.98
CA GLY A 649 9.55 -9.23 6.61
C GLY A 649 8.42 -9.14 5.58
N GLY A 650 7.16 -9.20 6.00
CA GLY A 650 6.03 -8.89 5.14
C GLY A 650 5.95 -7.39 4.88
N GLU A 651 6.02 -6.98 3.62
CA GLU A 651 5.92 -5.60 3.18
C GLU A 651 4.78 -5.44 2.18
N ASP A 652 3.99 -4.39 2.36
CA ASP A 652 2.90 -4.09 1.43
C ASP A 652 3.43 -3.55 0.09
N PRO A 653 2.67 -3.73 -1.01
CA PRO A 653 3.00 -3.13 -2.28
C PRO A 653 3.16 -1.61 -2.17
N GLU A 654 4.13 -1.04 -2.90
CA GLU A 654 4.31 0.40 -2.94
C GLU A 654 3.03 1.14 -3.32
N SER A 655 2.70 2.17 -2.54
CA SER A 655 1.57 3.04 -2.83
C SER A 655 1.85 3.96 -4.03
N ALA A 656 0.79 4.47 -4.67
CA ALA A 656 0.90 5.42 -5.78
C ALA A 656 1.77 6.65 -5.41
N ASP A 657 1.64 7.15 -4.18
CA ASP A 657 2.38 8.32 -3.72
C ASP A 657 3.87 8.04 -3.47
N GLN A 658 4.19 6.81 -3.06
CA GLN A 658 5.60 6.37 -2.96
C GLN A 658 6.22 6.27 -4.34
N ILE A 659 5.51 5.65 -5.30
CA ILE A 659 5.96 5.49 -6.69
C ILE A 659 6.21 6.86 -7.33
N ARG A 660 5.25 7.80 -7.23
CA ARG A 660 5.38 9.15 -7.78
C ARG A 660 6.59 9.93 -7.22
N ARG A 661 6.94 9.68 -5.96
CA ARG A 661 8.11 10.30 -5.34
C ARG A 661 9.43 9.63 -5.70
N ARG A 662 9.45 8.28 -5.75
CA ARG A 662 10.69 7.50 -5.91
C ARG A 662 11.10 7.32 -7.37
N ALA A 663 10.15 7.07 -8.28
CA ALA A 663 10.47 6.79 -9.67
C ALA A 663 11.25 7.94 -10.37
N PRO A 664 10.92 9.24 -10.18
CA PRO A 664 11.72 10.31 -10.74
C PRO A 664 13.14 10.40 -10.16
N GLU A 665 13.35 9.97 -8.91
CA GLU A 665 14.67 9.97 -8.29
C GLU A 665 15.54 8.81 -8.77
N ALA A 666 14.96 7.69 -9.20
CA ALA A 666 15.69 6.54 -9.73
C ALA A 666 16.52 6.92 -10.95
N TYR A 667 16.01 7.78 -11.84
CA TYR A 667 16.77 8.29 -12.99
C TYR A 667 18.07 9.03 -12.61
N ARG A 668 18.11 9.58 -11.39
CA ARG A 668 19.29 10.31 -10.87
C ARG A 668 20.30 9.37 -10.20
N THR A 669 19.93 8.11 -9.96
CA THR A 669 20.81 7.14 -9.30
C THR A 669 21.93 6.71 -10.26
N GLN A 670 23.18 6.93 -9.86
CA GLN A 670 24.34 6.53 -10.66
C GLN A 670 24.77 5.10 -10.28
N GLU A 671 25.02 4.27 -11.30
CA GLU A 671 25.54 2.91 -11.14
C GLU A 671 27.06 2.86 -10.93
N ARG A 672 27.64 3.94 -10.40
CA ARG A 672 29.06 4.08 -10.07
C ARG A 672 29.25 5.02 -8.90
N CYS A 673 30.29 4.76 -8.09
CA CYS A 673 30.69 5.63 -6.98
C CYS A 673 31.89 6.49 -7.41
N VAL A 674 31.71 7.81 -7.52
CA VAL A 674 32.75 8.77 -7.88
C VAL A 674 33.12 9.66 -6.70
N THR A 675 32.13 10.13 -5.95
CA THR A 675 32.29 10.98 -4.78
C THR A 675 32.13 10.20 -3.47
N ALA A 676 32.55 10.78 -2.36
CA ALA A 676 32.30 10.19 -1.04
C ALA A 676 30.80 9.96 -0.80
N ALA A 677 29.96 10.91 -1.23
CA ALA A 677 28.52 10.79 -1.09
C ALA A 677 27.92 9.61 -1.89
N ASP A 678 28.51 9.26 -3.05
CA ASP A 678 28.04 8.09 -3.81
C ASP A 678 28.32 6.79 -3.06
N TYR A 679 29.52 6.68 -2.47
CA TYR A 679 29.88 5.52 -1.63
C TYR A 679 29.00 5.42 -0.38
N GLU A 680 28.73 6.57 0.28
CA GLU A 680 27.81 6.62 1.43
C GLU A 680 26.39 6.17 1.05
N ALA A 681 25.86 6.68 -0.07
CA ALA A 681 24.54 6.33 -0.56
C ALA A 681 24.45 4.85 -0.97
N ARG A 682 25.44 4.33 -1.70
CA ARG A 682 25.47 2.92 -2.10
C ARG A 682 25.63 1.97 -0.92
N ALA A 683 26.53 2.28 0.00
CA ALA A 683 26.70 1.47 1.22
C ALA A 683 25.39 1.42 2.04
N GLY A 684 24.68 2.54 2.15
CA GLY A 684 23.39 2.62 2.83
C GLY A 684 22.24 1.85 2.16
N MET A 685 22.40 1.40 0.92
CA MET A 685 21.43 0.52 0.23
C MET A 685 21.66 -0.96 0.54
N TYR A 686 22.78 -1.31 1.13
CA TYR A 686 23.10 -2.71 1.45
C TYR A 686 22.35 -3.16 2.71
N PRO A 687 21.70 -4.34 2.70
CA PRO A 687 20.99 -4.86 3.85
C PRO A 687 21.87 -4.95 5.10
N GLY A 688 21.37 -4.48 6.23
CA GLY A 688 22.10 -4.45 7.51
C GLY A 688 22.96 -3.20 7.72
N VAL A 689 23.02 -2.28 6.76
CA VAL A 689 23.67 -0.98 6.92
C VAL A 689 22.60 0.09 7.19
N GLN A 690 22.69 0.76 8.34
CA GLN A 690 21.84 1.89 8.66
C GLN A 690 22.32 3.14 7.93
N ARG A 691 23.61 3.45 8.06
CA ARG A 691 24.30 4.56 7.39
C ARG A 691 25.78 4.24 7.16
N ALA A 692 26.39 5.01 6.27
CA ALA A 692 27.81 4.95 6.01
C ALA A 692 28.40 6.36 5.90
N ALA A 693 29.67 6.50 6.23
CA ALA A 693 30.44 7.72 6.07
C ALA A 693 31.74 7.42 5.31
N ALA A 694 31.93 8.04 4.15
CA ALA A 694 33.09 7.79 3.29
C ALA A 694 34.11 8.96 3.31
N THR A 695 35.37 8.62 3.17
CA THR A 695 36.45 9.59 3.09
C THR A 695 37.57 9.08 2.19
N PHE A 696 37.99 9.91 1.21
CA PHE A 696 39.14 9.62 0.40
C PHE A 696 40.43 9.99 1.13
N ARG A 697 41.36 9.06 1.26
CA ARG A 697 42.67 9.30 1.87
C ARG A 697 43.78 8.80 0.97
N TRP A 698 44.82 9.59 0.86
CA TRP A 698 46.04 9.17 0.20
C TRP A 698 46.87 8.24 1.10
N THR A 699 47.11 7.01 0.68
CA THR A 699 47.79 5.97 1.49
C THR A 699 49.28 5.84 1.13
N GLY A 700 49.82 6.75 0.31
CA GLY A 700 51.23 6.77 -0.08
C GLY A 700 51.47 6.31 -1.52
N SER A 701 50.60 5.48 -2.09
CA SER A 701 50.70 4.98 -3.46
C SER A 701 49.51 5.36 -4.32
N TRP A 702 48.32 5.34 -3.74
CA TRP A 702 47.02 5.68 -4.39
C TRP A 702 46.01 6.18 -3.36
N TYR A 703 44.85 6.62 -3.83
CA TYR A 703 43.73 6.93 -2.96
C TYR A 703 42.96 5.68 -2.56
N THR A 704 42.68 5.55 -1.28
CA THR A 704 41.80 4.55 -0.71
C THR A 704 40.54 5.23 -0.18
N VAL A 705 39.38 4.65 -0.46
CA VAL A 705 38.11 5.09 0.09
C VAL A 705 37.87 4.37 1.39
N PHE A 706 37.94 5.08 2.51
CA PHE A 706 37.60 4.57 3.83
C PHE A 706 36.11 4.78 4.05
N ILE A 707 35.40 3.70 4.26
CA ILE A 707 33.95 3.70 4.46
C ILE A 707 33.68 3.15 5.86
N THR A 708 33.22 4.03 6.73
CA THR A 708 32.82 3.69 8.10
C THR A 708 31.34 3.30 8.09
N ILE A 709 31.01 2.14 8.64
CA ILE A 709 29.69 1.52 8.56
C ILE A 709 28.99 1.60 9.91
N ASP A 710 27.79 2.13 9.91
CA ASP A 710 26.84 2.11 11.03
C ASP A 710 25.84 0.96 10.77
N PRO A 711 25.96 -0.18 11.45
CA PRO A 711 25.06 -1.31 11.24
C PRO A 711 23.71 -1.08 11.90
N VAL A 712 22.64 -1.63 11.31
CA VAL A 712 21.30 -1.66 11.91
C VAL A 712 21.36 -2.39 13.26
N GLY A 713 20.77 -1.79 14.30
CA GLY A 713 20.80 -2.31 15.66
C GLY A 713 22.09 -1.97 16.44
N GLY A 714 23.01 -1.21 15.82
CA GLY A 714 24.24 -0.73 16.47
C GLY A 714 25.30 -1.82 16.65
N GLY A 715 26.40 -1.47 17.35
CA GLY A 715 27.52 -2.38 17.64
C GLY A 715 28.57 -2.46 16.52
N ALA A 716 29.48 -3.40 16.64
CA ALA A 716 30.50 -3.60 15.63
C ALA A 716 29.91 -4.34 14.41
N PRO A 717 30.19 -3.89 13.18
CA PRO A 717 29.71 -4.61 11.99
C PRO A 717 30.34 -6.01 11.94
N SER A 718 29.52 -7.03 11.66
CA SER A 718 29.98 -8.42 11.59
C SER A 718 30.94 -8.62 10.42
N PRO A 719 31.86 -9.60 10.51
CA PRO A 719 32.75 -9.91 9.39
C PRO A 719 32.03 -10.31 8.11
N SER A 720 30.86 -10.96 8.21
CA SER A 720 30.00 -11.32 7.08
C SER A 720 29.39 -10.07 6.42
N LEU A 721 28.90 -9.11 7.21
CA LEU A 721 28.40 -7.82 6.70
C LEU A 721 29.51 -7.06 5.96
N LEU A 722 30.70 -6.96 6.55
CA LEU A 722 31.83 -6.27 5.93
C LEU A 722 32.27 -6.95 4.62
N SER A 723 32.37 -8.29 4.62
CA SER A 723 32.73 -9.07 3.42
C SER A 723 31.70 -8.92 2.31
N GLY A 724 30.40 -9.06 2.63
CA GLY A 724 29.33 -8.93 1.65
C GLY A 724 29.20 -7.50 1.09
N LEU A 725 29.26 -6.50 1.96
CA LEU A 725 29.27 -5.09 1.56
C LEU A 725 30.50 -4.74 0.71
N GLY A 726 31.67 -5.28 1.06
CA GLY A 726 32.87 -5.08 0.26
C GLY A 726 32.73 -5.63 -1.17
N ALA A 727 32.21 -6.85 -1.31
CA ALA A 727 31.93 -7.44 -2.63
C ALA A 727 30.87 -6.66 -3.39
N TYR A 728 29.84 -6.15 -2.72
CA TYR A 728 28.80 -5.30 -3.32
C TYR A 728 29.39 -3.98 -3.85
N LEU A 729 30.15 -3.24 -3.02
CA LEU A 729 30.73 -1.96 -3.40
C LEU A 729 31.81 -2.07 -4.48
N GLU A 730 32.46 -3.23 -4.58
CA GLU A 730 33.46 -3.48 -5.61
C GLU A 730 32.90 -3.34 -7.03
N SER A 731 31.63 -3.69 -7.26
CA SER A 731 30.97 -3.54 -8.55
C SER A 731 30.69 -2.09 -8.95
N TYR A 732 30.69 -1.16 -7.99
CA TYR A 732 30.44 0.26 -8.21
C TYR A 732 31.71 1.12 -8.12
N ARG A 733 32.80 0.54 -7.67
CA ARG A 733 34.07 1.22 -7.44
C ARG A 733 34.71 1.73 -8.75
N MET A 734 35.25 2.94 -8.70
CA MET A 734 36.09 3.45 -9.78
C MET A 734 37.44 2.72 -9.82
N ALA A 735 37.90 2.36 -10.99
CA ALA A 735 39.24 1.80 -11.20
C ALA A 735 40.33 2.71 -10.62
N GLY A 736 41.29 2.13 -9.93
CA GLY A 736 42.42 2.87 -9.34
C GLY A 736 42.21 3.38 -7.92
N TYR A 737 41.08 3.08 -7.30
CA TYR A 737 40.85 3.32 -5.87
C TYR A 737 40.73 1.98 -5.13
N ASP A 738 41.25 1.89 -3.90
CA ASP A 738 41.00 0.79 -3.01
C ASP A 738 39.83 1.09 -2.07
N LEU A 739 39.17 0.06 -1.56
CA LEU A 739 38.11 0.17 -0.56
C LEU A 739 38.61 -0.38 0.79
N GLN A 740 38.34 0.34 1.86
CA GLN A 740 38.54 -0.13 3.22
C GLN A 740 37.28 0.15 4.03
N LEU A 741 36.70 -0.92 4.59
CA LEU A 741 35.53 -0.84 5.45
C LEU A 741 35.98 -0.80 6.92
N GLU A 742 35.40 0.10 7.71
CA GLU A 742 35.75 0.31 9.11
C GLU A 742 34.51 0.37 10.00
N ALA A 743 34.70 0.02 11.26
CA ALA A 743 33.68 0.18 12.28
C ALA A 743 33.57 1.64 12.73
N PRO A 744 32.40 2.09 13.22
CA PRO A 744 32.21 3.44 13.74
C PRO A 744 32.93 3.63 15.10
N VAL A 745 33.13 4.87 15.48
CA VAL A 745 33.64 5.24 16.80
C VAL A 745 32.43 5.53 17.70
N TYR A 746 32.14 4.59 18.61
CA TYR A 746 31.08 4.82 19.58
C TYR A 746 31.57 5.70 20.74
N VAL A 747 30.74 6.70 21.08
CA VAL A 747 30.94 7.58 22.23
C VAL A 747 29.93 7.19 23.30
N SER A 748 30.40 6.50 24.30
CA SER A 748 29.58 6.08 25.45
C SER A 748 29.19 7.29 26.27
N LEU A 749 27.91 7.36 26.65
CA LEU A 749 27.33 8.45 27.42
C LEU A 749 27.17 8.06 28.89
N GLU A 750 27.31 9.04 29.74
CA GLU A 750 26.95 8.97 31.16
C GLU A 750 25.83 9.96 31.39
N LEU A 751 24.62 9.44 31.70
CA LEU A 751 23.40 10.20 31.90
C LEU A 751 22.83 9.94 33.29
N GLY A 752 22.66 10.99 34.07
CA GLY A 752 22.03 10.93 35.40
C GLY A 752 20.75 11.77 35.43
N LEU A 753 19.68 11.22 35.96
CA LEU A 753 18.40 11.88 36.11
C LEU A 753 17.90 11.79 37.54
N LEU A 754 17.54 12.92 38.13
CA LEU A 754 16.71 12.98 39.33
C LEU A 754 15.24 13.16 38.91
N VAL A 755 14.42 12.14 39.20
CA VAL A 755 13.01 12.11 38.82
C VAL A 755 12.14 12.06 40.06
N CYS A 756 11.25 13.06 40.21
CA CYS A 756 10.25 13.02 41.26
C CYS A 756 8.93 12.49 40.71
N VAL A 757 8.39 11.50 41.40
CA VAL A 757 7.19 10.75 41.06
C VAL A 757 5.97 11.38 41.75
N GLU A 758 4.83 11.41 41.08
CA GLU A 758 3.56 11.86 41.65
C GLU A 758 3.10 10.93 42.80
N PRO A 759 2.37 11.46 43.81
CA PRO A 759 2.04 10.69 45.03
C PRO A 759 1.23 9.40 44.78
N ASP A 760 0.52 9.32 43.66
CA ASP A 760 -0.37 8.17 43.34
C ASP A 760 0.32 7.03 42.59
N TYR A 761 1.57 7.22 42.18
CA TYR A 761 2.34 6.23 41.42
C TYR A 761 3.41 5.56 42.27
N PHE A 762 3.70 4.28 41.98
CA PHE A 762 4.85 3.59 42.56
C PHE A 762 6.14 3.98 41.84
N ARG A 763 7.21 4.18 42.63
CA ARG A 763 8.53 4.55 42.07
C ARG A 763 9.06 3.49 41.13
N SER A 764 8.93 2.21 41.52
CA SER A 764 9.41 1.07 40.71
C SER A 764 8.76 1.03 39.31
N ASP A 765 7.46 1.31 39.24
CA ASP A 765 6.73 1.25 37.97
C ASP A 765 7.13 2.42 37.06
N VAL A 766 7.30 3.60 37.66
CA VAL A 766 7.77 4.80 36.91
C VAL A 766 9.22 4.64 36.49
N GLU A 767 10.06 4.04 37.34
CA GLU A 767 11.48 3.72 37.03
C GLU A 767 11.57 2.72 35.85
N ALA A 768 10.80 1.64 35.88
CA ALA A 768 10.74 0.68 34.80
C ALA A 768 10.28 1.32 33.46
N ALA A 769 9.21 2.14 33.51
CA ALA A 769 8.72 2.85 32.35
C ALA A 769 9.71 3.90 31.82
N LEU A 770 10.51 4.53 32.68
CA LEU A 770 11.61 5.42 32.29
C LEU A 770 12.75 4.67 31.63
N MET A 771 13.10 3.48 32.14
CA MET A 771 14.11 2.62 31.53
C MET A 771 13.67 2.18 30.12
N ASP A 772 12.40 1.89 29.93
CA ASP A 772 11.84 1.59 28.61
C ASP A 772 11.85 2.82 27.68
N ALA A 773 11.40 3.97 28.16
CA ALA A 773 11.31 5.19 27.36
C ALA A 773 12.69 5.74 26.95
N LEU A 774 13.70 5.59 27.79
CA LEU A 774 15.07 6.05 27.54
C LEU A 774 16.00 4.92 27.06
N GLY A 775 15.58 3.67 27.13
CA GLY A 775 16.43 2.51 26.87
C GLY A 775 16.94 2.39 25.43
N ALA A 776 17.91 1.49 25.26
CA ALA A 776 18.51 1.15 23.97
C ALA A 776 17.83 -0.06 23.30
N ARG A 777 16.84 -0.69 23.94
CA ARG A 777 16.22 -1.92 23.46
C ARG A 777 14.87 -1.62 22.78
N PRO A 778 14.55 -2.32 21.68
CA PRO A 778 13.19 -2.28 21.13
C PRO A 778 12.22 -2.93 22.13
N LEU A 779 11.07 -2.28 22.34
CA LEU A 779 10.02 -2.76 23.24
C LEU A 779 9.17 -3.85 22.58
N PRO A 780 8.52 -4.72 23.35
CA PRO A 780 7.67 -5.80 22.80
C PRO A 780 6.53 -5.33 21.92
N ASP A 781 6.08 -4.09 22.11
CA ASP A 781 5.03 -3.43 21.30
C ASP A 781 5.57 -2.74 20.03
N GLY A 782 6.85 -2.91 19.72
CA GLY A 782 7.52 -2.33 18.55
C GLY A 782 7.96 -0.88 18.73
N ARG A 783 7.69 -0.24 19.88
CA ARG A 783 8.24 1.09 20.17
C ARG A 783 9.74 0.98 20.46
N ARG A 784 10.46 2.04 20.17
CA ARG A 784 11.89 2.17 20.46
C ARG A 784 12.10 3.20 21.55
N GLY A 785 13.00 2.91 22.46
CA GLY A 785 13.46 3.88 23.46
C GLY A 785 14.27 5.01 22.80
N LEU A 786 14.50 6.10 23.54
CA LEU A 786 15.23 7.25 23.02
C LEU A 786 16.64 6.89 22.55
N PHE A 787 17.34 6.04 23.31
CA PHE A 787 18.71 5.63 23.02
C PHE A 787 18.82 4.33 22.23
N ASP A 788 17.74 3.91 21.55
CA ASP A 788 17.84 2.86 20.54
C ASP A 788 18.97 3.18 19.55
N PRO A 789 19.88 2.26 19.23
CA PRO A 789 21.02 2.51 18.35
C PRO A 789 20.62 3.11 17.00
N ASP A 790 19.49 2.70 16.44
CA ASP A 790 19.01 3.19 15.14
C ASP A 790 18.48 4.63 15.18
N ASN A 791 18.35 5.24 16.36
CA ASN A 791 17.96 6.65 16.51
C ASN A 791 19.15 7.61 16.38
N PHE A 792 20.37 7.11 16.47
CA PHE A 792 21.59 7.90 16.37
C PHE A 792 22.42 7.50 15.16
N SER A 793 23.18 8.44 14.64
CA SER A 793 24.11 8.18 13.55
C SER A 793 25.30 9.14 13.60
N PHE A 794 26.16 9.07 12.60
CA PHE A 794 27.41 9.79 12.48
C PHE A 794 27.28 11.30 12.73
N GLY A 795 28.06 11.82 13.70
CA GLY A 795 28.19 13.25 14.00
C GLY A 795 26.90 13.90 14.54
N GLN A 796 25.89 13.13 14.89
CA GLN A 796 24.63 13.62 15.38
C GLN A 796 24.78 14.18 16.80
N THR A 797 24.45 15.46 16.97
CA THR A 797 24.45 16.13 18.28
C THR A 797 23.36 15.56 19.17
N VAL A 798 23.73 15.21 20.40
CA VAL A 798 22.78 14.78 21.43
C VAL A 798 22.33 16.01 22.24
N TYR A 799 21.00 16.23 22.26
CA TYR A 799 20.41 17.35 22.98
C TYR A 799 19.71 16.88 24.26
N LEU A 800 19.70 17.72 25.29
CA LEU A 800 18.94 17.46 26.53
C LEU A 800 17.41 17.55 26.33
N SER A 801 16.93 18.34 25.38
CA SER A 801 15.48 18.54 25.18
C SER A 801 14.72 17.25 24.82
N PRO A 802 15.17 16.36 23.95
CA PRO A 802 14.54 15.05 23.72
C PRO A 802 14.56 14.17 24.98
N ILE A 803 15.62 14.22 25.76
CA ILE A 803 15.75 13.45 27.02
C ILE A 803 14.68 13.89 28.02
N TYR A 804 14.54 15.21 28.22
CA TYR A 804 13.48 15.76 29.05
C TYR A 804 12.09 15.42 28.53
N ALA A 805 11.88 15.49 27.21
CA ALA A 805 10.60 15.17 26.59
C ALA A 805 10.23 13.70 26.78
N ALA A 806 11.17 12.79 26.54
CA ALA A 806 10.96 11.35 26.71
C ALA A 806 10.66 11.01 28.19
N ALA A 807 11.45 11.52 29.12
CA ALA A 807 11.24 11.29 30.55
C ALA A 807 9.91 11.88 31.06
N ARG A 808 9.50 13.05 30.56
CA ARG A 808 8.23 13.70 30.94
C ARG A 808 7.00 13.06 30.31
N SER A 809 7.16 12.30 29.23
CA SER A 809 6.07 11.57 28.61
C SER A 809 5.62 10.34 29.40
N VAL A 810 6.45 9.88 30.35
CA VAL A 810 6.13 8.74 31.22
C VAL A 810 5.06 9.15 32.25
N PRO A 811 3.92 8.43 32.31
CA PRO A 811 2.89 8.70 33.32
C PRO A 811 3.43 8.60 34.75
N GLY A 812 3.04 9.53 35.63
CA GLY A 812 3.49 9.57 37.02
C GLY A 812 4.77 10.37 37.27
N VAL A 813 5.40 10.91 36.23
CA VAL A 813 6.57 11.81 36.39
C VAL A 813 6.13 13.24 36.70
N ALA A 814 6.33 13.68 37.93
CA ALA A 814 6.04 15.05 38.35
C ALA A 814 7.09 16.05 37.88
N SER A 815 8.37 15.72 38.03
CA SER A 815 9.47 16.58 37.56
C SER A 815 10.71 15.76 37.25
N VAL A 816 11.53 16.26 36.32
CA VAL A 816 12.80 15.65 35.91
C VAL A 816 13.90 16.71 35.95
N ARG A 817 15.03 16.37 36.44
CA ARG A 817 16.26 17.17 36.40
C ARG A 817 17.42 16.30 35.98
N VAL A 818 18.12 16.66 34.93
CA VAL A 818 19.36 16.00 34.53
C VAL A 818 20.45 16.44 35.51
N THR A 819 21.11 15.46 36.12
CA THR A 819 22.20 15.67 37.08
C THR A 819 23.57 15.46 36.47
N THR A 820 23.66 14.53 35.49
CA THR A 820 24.88 14.22 34.75
C THR A 820 24.55 14.10 33.27
N PHE A 821 25.38 14.72 32.45
CA PHE A 821 25.29 14.61 30.98
C PHE A 821 26.67 14.84 30.40
N GLN A 822 27.37 13.75 30.13
CA GLN A 822 28.78 13.80 29.75
C GLN A 822 29.19 12.58 28.92
N ARG A 823 30.36 12.65 28.27
CA ARG A 823 31.04 11.47 27.75
C ARG A 823 31.52 10.64 28.91
N GLN A 824 31.32 9.36 28.89
CA GLN A 824 31.70 8.47 29.98
C GLN A 824 33.19 8.61 30.28
N GLY A 825 33.49 8.77 31.57
CA GLY A 825 34.87 8.93 32.06
C GLY A 825 35.46 10.34 31.87
N ILE A 826 34.71 11.31 31.40
CA ILE A 826 35.15 12.72 31.23
C ILE A 826 34.22 13.62 32.04
N ASP A 827 34.65 14.02 33.22
CA ASP A 827 33.89 14.93 34.09
C ASP A 827 34.26 16.39 33.78
N ASP A 828 33.55 17.02 32.82
CA ASP A 828 33.81 18.42 32.45
C ASP A 828 32.61 19.33 32.68
N GLY A 829 31.42 18.81 32.92
CA GLY A 829 30.17 19.57 33.18
C GLY A 829 29.73 20.54 32.04
N GLN A 830 30.53 20.68 31.02
CA GLN A 830 30.26 21.67 29.95
C GLN A 830 29.03 21.30 29.11
N TYR A 831 28.84 20.00 28.83
CA TYR A 831 27.73 19.51 28.01
C TYR A 831 26.39 19.72 28.72
N LEU A 832 26.33 19.50 30.03
CA LEU A 832 25.16 19.78 30.84
C LEU A 832 24.82 21.28 30.82
N ALA A 833 25.82 22.14 30.94
CA ALA A 833 25.62 23.59 30.93
C ALA A 833 25.17 24.13 29.56
N ARG A 834 25.65 23.54 28.46
CA ARG A 834 25.28 23.91 27.09
C ARG A 834 23.94 23.31 26.66
N GLY A 835 23.53 22.22 27.27
CA GLY A 835 22.31 21.50 26.89
C GLY A 835 22.47 20.64 25.65
N GLU A 836 23.69 20.49 25.13
CA GLU A 836 24.02 19.72 23.94
C GLU A 836 25.41 19.09 24.02
N MET A 837 25.54 17.93 23.36
CA MET A 837 26.82 17.23 23.17
C MET A 837 27.08 17.05 21.68
N THR A 838 28.04 17.79 21.15
CA THR A 838 28.47 17.65 19.76
C THR A 838 29.42 16.46 19.60
N LEU A 839 29.22 15.68 18.56
CA LEU A 839 30.01 14.53 18.21
C LEU A 839 30.87 14.78 16.98
N GLY A 840 32.00 14.08 16.87
CA GLY A 840 32.85 14.10 15.68
C GLY A 840 32.18 13.39 14.50
N ARG A 841 32.63 13.68 13.27
CA ARG A 841 32.02 13.20 12.02
C ARG A 841 31.83 11.66 11.96
N LEU A 842 32.71 10.87 12.59
CA LEU A 842 32.64 9.41 12.60
C LEU A 842 32.22 8.85 13.97
N GLU A 843 31.83 9.75 14.88
CA GLU A 843 31.40 9.36 16.22
C GLU A 843 29.88 9.17 16.25
N ILE A 844 29.42 8.16 16.97
CA ILE A 844 27.99 7.83 17.20
C ILE A 844 27.76 7.76 18.70
N ALA A 845 26.70 8.39 19.19
CA ALA A 845 26.30 8.31 20.60
C ALA A 845 25.82 6.89 20.92
N ARG A 846 26.22 6.40 22.12
CA ARG A 846 25.82 5.09 22.64
C ARG A 846 25.47 5.16 24.10
N LEU A 847 24.32 4.58 24.47
CA LEU A 847 23.92 4.40 25.87
C LEU A 847 23.12 3.12 26.01
N ASP A 848 23.82 1.99 26.12
CA ASP A 848 23.20 0.66 26.23
C ASP A 848 22.60 0.39 27.60
N ASN A 849 23.21 1.01 28.65
CA ASN A 849 22.84 0.79 30.05
C ASN A 849 22.81 -0.70 30.43
N ASP A 850 23.77 -1.48 29.89
CA ASP A 850 23.92 -2.89 30.20
C ASP A 850 24.87 -3.07 31.41
N PRO A 851 24.39 -3.64 32.51
CA PRO A 851 25.26 -3.88 33.69
C PRO A 851 26.48 -4.76 33.40
N ASN A 852 26.43 -5.61 32.38
CA ASN A 852 27.53 -6.47 31.98
C ASN A 852 28.58 -5.74 31.12
N PHE A 853 28.18 -4.66 30.47
CA PHE A 853 29.02 -3.85 29.59
C PHE A 853 28.88 -2.37 29.91
N PRO A 854 29.22 -1.95 31.15
CA PRO A 854 29.06 -0.57 31.61
C PRO A 854 29.88 0.42 30.78
N GLU A 855 30.89 -0.03 30.05
CA GLU A 855 31.68 0.78 29.12
C GLU A 855 30.89 1.28 27.90
N ASN A 856 29.71 0.72 27.63
CA ASN A 856 28.83 1.11 26.54
C ASN A 856 27.87 2.23 26.92
N GLY A 857 28.05 2.85 28.09
CA GLY A 857 27.21 3.96 28.55
C GLY A 857 26.30 3.57 29.72
N VAL A 858 26.09 4.51 30.64
CA VAL A 858 25.38 4.27 31.91
C VAL A 858 24.26 5.29 32.06
N LEU A 859 23.06 4.80 32.39
CA LEU A 859 21.91 5.60 32.81
C LEU A 859 21.68 5.41 34.31
N THR A 860 21.75 6.49 35.09
CA THR A 860 21.47 6.46 36.53
C THR A 860 20.16 7.21 36.80
N LEU A 861 19.21 6.54 37.44
CA LEU A 861 17.96 7.14 37.87
C LEU A 861 17.95 7.30 39.40
N GLU A 862 17.75 8.52 39.87
CA GLU A 862 17.51 8.83 41.29
C GLU A 862 16.03 9.16 41.44
N MET A 863 15.29 8.30 42.15
CA MET A 863 13.84 8.47 42.29
C MET A 863 13.48 9.18 43.60
N CYS A 864 12.60 10.19 43.54
CA CYS A 864 12.04 10.89 44.66
C CYS A 864 10.52 10.99 44.60
N GLY A 865 9.87 11.26 45.77
CA GLY A 865 8.37 11.30 45.79
C GLY A 865 7.74 9.90 45.65
N GLY A 866 6.47 9.86 45.21
CA GLY A 866 5.73 8.62 44.92
C GLY A 866 5.49 7.73 46.15
N LYS A 867 4.99 6.54 45.90
CA LYS A 867 4.78 5.46 46.91
C LYS A 867 5.95 4.49 46.96
#